data_c5534e63dac2086ccb4ccad602b367d8
#
_entry.id   c5534e63dac2086ccb4ccad602b367d8
#
_cell.length_a   1.000
_cell.length_b   1.000
_cell.length_c   1.000
_cell.angle_alpha   90.00
_cell.angle_beta   90.00
_cell.angle_gamma   90.00
#
_symmetry.space_group_name_H-M   'P 1'
#
loop_
_entity.id
_entity.type
_entity.pdbx_description
1 polymer ?
#
loop_
_entity_poly.entity_id
_entity_poly.type
_entity_poly.pdbx_seq_one_letter_code
_entity_poly.pdbx_strand_id
1 'polypeptide(L)'
;MPLLKSSSRMSAANIVKQGSLQKRSQNKGRFTAENYKRRYFVLTKDHLKYYDGNSDRHGKKKGEILLMTAMVVEFVEDFMLENKKNAFQVVYKESSDFFTLYMVASTEEERTEWVEAIRNEAANRGANFLNKYHRGVWTKSMGKFNCCDQMDRNAVGCVLSTPERSAASNNSAGISIPSFSTPGTICPPPPPVRPTPAIPGKTPTYIAIYDYDPVEEGDLELCKGEEYEILDNSREHWWLAKNKKGKQGYIPSNYVKKKFDLEIYDWYYKDLSRNQAESILKENSHEGCFLVRDSISTPGSYSLSLYTRESGLPVRHYHIKKNAQGFFYIAENHVFESIPDVINYHKFNAGGLVTRLREPPQRTSKPTTAGFGHSQWEIDPKDLEIGEQLGAGCFGSVHKGSFRGQVVAVKRMKEHTMSEEAFKEEARTMTQLSHKNLVQLYGVVLKSRPMCIVTELMRNGALNNYLQRHRSRLMQQVSRLLDMCVQVCQGMTYLESRKFIHRDLAARNCLVGDNTMVKVADFGLARYVLDDEYQSSAGTKFPVKWAPPEVLQYTRFSSKSDVWAYGILMWEVFTCGDMPYKEKRNIDVVEYVVTQNKRLAKPASAPMIIYQIMMKCWDKDPEIRPSFAELQKQLSELNKEA
;
A
#
# COMPACT_ATOMS: atom_id res chain seq x y z
N MET A 1 -54.77 -33.58 19.03
CA MET A 1 -54.89 -32.14 19.24
C MET A 1 -53.61 -31.49 18.75
N PRO A 2 -53.62 -30.74 17.65
CA PRO A 2 -52.43 -30.02 17.17
C PRO A 2 -52.37 -28.64 17.79
N LEU A 3 -51.19 -28.27 18.34
CA LEU A 3 -50.88 -26.99 18.90
C LEU A 3 -50.82 -25.93 17.78
N LEU A 4 -51.73 -24.96 17.87
CA LEU A 4 -51.80 -23.77 17.06
C LEU A 4 -50.57 -22.89 17.28
N LYS A 5 -49.74 -22.74 16.24
CA LYS A 5 -48.74 -21.66 16.16
C LYS A 5 -49.48 -20.32 15.93
N SER A 6 -49.57 -19.50 16.96
CA SER A 6 -50.06 -18.12 16.84
C SER A 6 -49.04 -17.28 16.10
N SER A 7 -49.30 -16.99 14.82
CA SER A 7 -48.62 -15.90 14.11
C SER A 7 -49.21 -14.59 14.61
N SER A 8 -48.53 -13.88 15.51
CA SER A 8 -48.93 -12.52 15.90
C SER A 8 -48.74 -11.59 14.71
N ARG A 9 -49.87 -11.26 14.03
CA ARG A 9 -49.96 -10.11 13.14
C ARG A 9 -49.66 -8.85 13.96
N MET A 10 -48.57 -8.15 13.68
CA MET A 10 -48.33 -6.82 14.25
C MET A 10 -49.45 -5.88 13.78
N SER A 11 -50.16 -5.24 14.72
CA SER A 11 -51.16 -4.25 14.39
C SER A 11 -50.49 -3.01 13.79
N ALA A 12 -51.03 -2.45 12.71
CA ALA A 12 -50.51 -1.28 11.99
C ALA A 12 -50.39 -0.03 12.90
N ALA A 13 -50.97 -0.05 14.09
CA ALA A 13 -51.03 1.09 15.03
C ALA A 13 -49.71 1.44 15.77
N ASN A 14 -48.64 0.66 15.60
CA ASN A 14 -47.38 0.87 16.34
C ASN A 14 -46.16 1.15 15.45
N ILE A 15 -46.32 1.29 14.14
CA ILE A 15 -45.19 1.55 13.20
C ILE A 15 -44.99 3.07 13.11
N VAL A 16 -43.80 3.55 13.46
CA VAL A 16 -43.38 4.96 13.39
C VAL A 16 -42.81 5.28 12.02
N LYS A 17 -41.89 4.42 11.52
CA LYS A 17 -41.28 4.56 10.19
C LYS A 17 -40.94 3.18 9.63
N GLN A 18 -41.02 3.06 8.31
CA GLN A 18 -40.60 1.83 7.63
C GLN A 18 -40.05 2.14 6.24
N GLY A 19 -39.09 1.32 5.76
CA GLY A 19 -38.46 1.53 4.47
C GLY A 19 -37.29 0.60 4.22
N SER A 20 -36.74 0.68 3.02
CA SER A 20 -35.60 -0.14 2.59
C SER A 20 -34.29 0.62 2.74
N LEU A 21 -33.38 0.14 3.55
CA LEU A 21 -32.03 0.67 3.71
C LEU A 21 -30.98 -0.41 3.33
N GLN A 22 -29.80 0.02 2.94
CA GLN A 22 -28.67 -0.89 2.80
C GLN A 22 -28.01 -1.07 4.20
N LYS A 23 -27.92 -2.30 4.65
CA LYS A 23 -27.29 -2.66 5.91
C LYS A 23 -25.90 -3.25 5.68
N ARG A 24 -24.88 -2.71 6.33
CA ARG A 24 -23.54 -3.33 6.37
C ARG A 24 -23.57 -4.64 7.16
N SER A 25 -22.96 -5.69 6.64
CA SER A 25 -22.93 -7.00 7.29
C SER A 25 -21.96 -6.99 8.49
N GLN A 26 -22.43 -7.37 9.67
CA GLN A 26 -21.65 -7.38 10.91
C GLN A 26 -20.91 -8.68 11.19
N ASN A 27 -21.45 -9.82 10.71
CA ASN A 27 -20.90 -11.14 10.98
C ASN A 27 -20.20 -11.67 9.74
N LYS A 28 -18.92 -11.34 9.63
CA LYS A 28 -18.09 -11.96 8.60
C LYS A 28 -16.79 -12.45 9.18
N GLY A 29 -16.44 -13.68 8.72
CA GLY A 29 -15.09 -14.20 8.87
C GLY A 29 -14.09 -13.16 8.30
N ARG A 30 -12.86 -13.22 8.74
CA ARG A 30 -11.76 -12.26 8.50
C ARG A 30 -11.51 -11.87 7.03
N PHE A 31 -12.19 -12.47 6.03
CA PHE A 31 -11.77 -12.46 4.62
C PHE A 31 -12.89 -12.25 3.58
N THR A 32 -14.04 -11.70 3.95
CA THR A 32 -15.08 -11.41 2.95
C THR A 32 -15.24 -9.90 2.77
N ALA A 33 -15.25 -9.44 1.50
CA ALA A 33 -15.55 -8.05 1.14
C ALA A 33 -16.78 -7.53 1.88
N GLU A 34 -16.74 -6.28 2.34
CA GLU A 34 -17.84 -5.71 3.10
C GLU A 34 -19.09 -5.67 2.24
N ASN A 35 -20.13 -6.36 2.67
CA ASN A 35 -21.30 -6.64 1.87
C ASN A 35 -22.46 -5.84 2.42
N TYR A 36 -22.94 -4.90 1.63
CA TYR A 36 -24.15 -4.17 1.89
C TYR A 36 -25.33 -4.97 1.38
N LYS A 37 -26.26 -5.32 2.29
CA LYS A 37 -27.48 -6.03 1.93
C LYS A 37 -28.68 -5.11 2.09
N ARG A 38 -29.47 -4.98 1.05
CA ARG A 38 -30.74 -4.28 1.16
C ARG A 38 -31.64 -5.04 2.14
N ARG A 39 -32.19 -4.31 3.11
CA ARG A 39 -33.06 -4.82 4.17
C ARG A 39 -34.24 -3.92 4.34
N TYR A 40 -35.39 -4.49 4.65
CA TYR A 40 -36.56 -3.73 5.00
C TYR A 40 -36.57 -3.46 6.50
N PHE A 41 -36.54 -2.20 6.87
CA PHE A 41 -36.50 -1.75 8.26
C PHE A 41 -37.89 -1.30 8.71
N VAL A 42 -38.24 -1.61 9.96
CA VAL A 42 -39.47 -1.20 10.62
C VAL A 42 -39.09 -0.65 11.99
N LEU A 43 -39.31 0.65 12.17
CA LEU A 43 -39.20 1.35 13.43
C LEU A 43 -40.56 1.33 14.12
N THR A 44 -40.58 0.83 15.32
CA THR A 44 -41.73 0.91 16.25
C THR A 44 -41.34 1.73 17.45
N LYS A 45 -42.29 2.03 18.35
CA LYS A 45 -42.00 2.76 19.57
C LYS A 45 -40.90 2.14 20.43
N ASP A 46 -40.75 0.82 20.40
CA ASP A 46 -39.82 0.11 21.28
C ASP A 46 -38.60 -0.49 20.54
N HIS A 47 -38.71 -0.77 19.22
CA HIS A 47 -37.73 -1.56 18.52
C HIS A 47 -37.47 -1.04 17.11
N LEU A 48 -36.21 -1.17 16.68
CA LEU A 48 -35.81 -1.12 15.27
C LEU A 48 -35.59 -2.55 14.78
N LYS A 49 -36.47 -3.03 13.90
CA LYS A 49 -36.44 -4.39 13.33
C LYS A 49 -36.04 -4.36 11.87
N TYR A 50 -35.33 -5.40 11.39
CA TYR A 50 -35.03 -5.50 9.98
C TYR A 50 -35.21 -6.92 9.45
N TYR A 51 -35.64 -6.98 8.18
CA TYR A 51 -36.12 -8.21 7.53
C TYR A 51 -35.40 -8.43 6.22
N ASP A 52 -35.41 -9.69 5.72
CA ASP A 52 -35.00 -10.05 4.37
C ASP A 52 -36.12 -9.71 3.39
N GLY A 53 -35.81 -9.05 2.26
CA GLY A 53 -36.80 -8.70 1.23
C GLY A 53 -36.89 -7.20 0.94
N ASN A 54 -37.57 -6.87 -0.16
CA ASN A 54 -37.68 -5.51 -0.71
C ASN A 54 -39.10 -4.90 -0.60
N SER A 55 -40.03 -5.51 0.11
CA SER A 55 -41.45 -5.09 0.09
C SER A 55 -42.12 -5.24 1.46
N ASP A 56 -43.30 -4.63 1.60
CA ASP A 56 -44.18 -4.60 2.78
C ASP A 56 -44.62 -5.96 3.32
N ARG A 57 -44.34 -7.04 2.62
CA ARG A 57 -44.57 -8.41 3.09
C ARG A 57 -43.29 -8.89 3.77
N HIS A 58 -43.35 -8.89 5.09
CA HIS A 58 -42.23 -9.24 5.97
C HIS A 58 -41.58 -10.57 5.59
N GLY A 59 -40.40 -10.50 5.00
CA GLY A 59 -39.52 -11.64 4.87
C GLY A 59 -39.05 -12.16 6.25
N LYS A 60 -38.14 -13.09 6.27
CA LYS A 60 -37.56 -13.63 7.52
C LYS A 60 -36.88 -12.51 8.32
N LYS A 61 -37.28 -12.31 9.59
CA LYS A 61 -36.63 -11.35 10.50
C LYS A 61 -35.14 -11.69 10.63
N LYS A 62 -34.28 -10.70 10.46
CA LYS A 62 -32.82 -10.82 10.48
C LYS A 62 -32.16 -10.20 11.71
N GLY A 63 -32.86 -9.30 12.39
CA GLY A 63 -32.41 -8.71 13.64
C GLY A 63 -33.38 -7.69 14.18
N GLU A 64 -33.08 -7.26 15.41
CA GLU A 64 -33.92 -6.36 16.21
C GLU A 64 -33.03 -5.65 17.21
N ILE A 65 -33.26 -4.35 17.39
CA ILE A 65 -32.61 -3.53 18.42
C ILE A 65 -33.69 -2.96 19.31
N LEU A 66 -33.53 -3.11 20.62
CA LEU A 66 -34.39 -2.49 21.61
C LEU A 66 -33.95 -1.03 21.77
N LEU A 67 -34.80 -0.05 21.48
CA LEU A 67 -34.43 1.36 21.40
C LEU A 67 -33.91 1.96 22.69
N MET A 68 -34.38 1.50 23.83
CA MET A 68 -33.85 1.95 25.15
C MET A 68 -32.36 1.61 25.35
N THR A 69 -31.80 0.67 24.57
CA THR A 69 -30.38 0.29 24.61
C THR A 69 -29.53 1.08 23.63
N ALA A 70 -30.12 1.95 22.80
CA ALA A 70 -29.40 2.81 21.87
C ALA A 70 -28.59 3.85 22.63
N MET A 71 -27.31 3.97 22.31
CA MET A 71 -26.38 4.88 22.95
C MET A 71 -25.86 5.98 22.02
N VAL A 72 -25.88 5.72 20.72
CA VAL A 72 -25.49 6.68 19.68
C VAL A 72 -26.37 6.46 18.45
N VAL A 73 -26.91 7.52 17.89
CA VAL A 73 -27.60 7.53 16.59
C VAL A 73 -27.08 8.75 15.85
N GLU A 74 -26.08 8.56 14.99
CA GLU A 74 -25.31 9.65 14.37
C GLU A 74 -24.98 9.36 12.91
N PHE A 75 -24.69 10.42 12.16
CA PHE A 75 -24.18 10.30 10.81
C PHE A 75 -22.78 9.68 10.82
N VAL A 76 -22.43 9.02 9.72
CA VAL A 76 -21.08 8.52 9.44
C VAL A 76 -20.58 9.26 8.23
N GLU A 77 -19.35 9.76 8.28
CA GLU A 77 -18.75 10.43 7.14
C GLU A 77 -18.48 9.44 5.98
N ASP A 78 -18.78 9.84 4.77
CA ASP A 78 -18.76 8.97 3.58
C ASP A 78 -17.42 8.26 3.41
N PHE A 79 -16.31 8.98 3.58
CA PHE A 79 -14.96 8.43 3.44
C PHE A 79 -14.57 7.46 4.57
N MET A 80 -15.30 7.49 5.71
CA MET A 80 -15.09 6.57 6.83
C MET A 80 -15.83 5.25 6.66
N LEU A 81 -16.82 5.20 5.79
CA LEU A 81 -17.63 4.01 5.50
C LEU A 81 -17.59 3.68 4.00
N GLU A 82 -16.39 3.38 3.48
CA GLU A 82 -16.15 2.93 2.11
C GLU A 82 -16.77 3.84 1.03
N ASN A 83 -16.72 5.17 1.26
CA ASN A 83 -17.31 6.21 0.39
C ASN A 83 -18.82 6.02 0.14
N LYS A 84 -19.54 5.41 1.08
CA LYS A 84 -20.99 5.29 1.02
C LYS A 84 -21.66 6.58 1.43
N LYS A 85 -22.27 7.30 0.46
CA LYS A 85 -23.06 8.49 0.73
C LYS A 85 -24.29 8.16 1.59
N ASN A 86 -24.70 9.12 2.39
CA ASN A 86 -25.90 9.05 3.25
C ASN A 86 -25.85 7.92 4.28
N ALA A 87 -24.67 7.66 4.86
CA ALA A 87 -24.48 6.66 5.88
C ALA A 87 -24.80 7.20 7.28
N PHE A 88 -25.33 6.32 8.16
CA PHE A 88 -25.54 6.59 9.57
C PHE A 88 -25.39 5.32 10.41
N GLN A 89 -25.23 5.49 11.72
CA GLN A 89 -24.99 4.41 12.66
C GLN A 89 -25.93 4.44 13.85
N VAL A 90 -26.24 3.26 14.36
CA VAL A 90 -26.87 3.06 15.66
C VAL A 90 -25.96 2.19 16.52
N VAL A 91 -25.39 2.77 17.59
CA VAL A 91 -24.63 2.01 18.59
C VAL A 91 -25.59 1.64 19.72
N TYR A 92 -25.61 0.38 20.08
CA TYR A 92 -26.49 -0.14 21.14
C TYR A 92 -25.75 -1.14 22.01
N LYS A 93 -26.22 -1.31 23.23
CA LYS A 93 -25.67 -2.24 24.22
C LYS A 93 -26.51 -3.52 24.25
N GLU A 94 -25.84 -4.67 24.17
CA GLU A 94 -26.46 -5.98 24.36
C GLU A 94 -25.60 -6.78 25.34
N SER A 95 -26.17 -7.11 26.50
CA SER A 95 -25.42 -7.67 27.64
C SER A 95 -24.30 -6.73 28.11
N SER A 96 -23.03 -7.13 28.02
CA SER A 96 -21.86 -6.31 28.39
C SER A 96 -21.22 -5.59 27.19
N ASP A 97 -21.58 -5.96 25.97
CA ASP A 97 -20.87 -5.53 24.76
C ASP A 97 -21.61 -4.46 23.97
N PHE A 98 -20.84 -3.64 23.26
CA PHE A 98 -21.36 -2.63 22.34
C PHE A 98 -21.37 -3.16 20.90
N PHE A 99 -22.50 -2.92 20.24
CA PHE A 99 -22.69 -3.27 18.83
C PHE A 99 -23.04 -2.02 18.03
N THR A 100 -22.53 -1.94 16.81
CA THR A 100 -22.83 -0.84 15.90
C THR A 100 -23.51 -1.37 14.65
N LEU A 101 -24.70 -0.84 14.35
CA LEU A 101 -25.40 -1.09 13.10
C LEU A 101 -25.14 0.07 12.15
N TYR A 102 -24.52 -0.18 11.00
CA TYR A 102 -24.30 0.79 9.94
C TYR A 102 -25.35 0.61 8.85
N MET A 103 -25.97 1.73 8.47
CA MET A 103 -27.04 1.80 7.47
C MET A 103 -26.75 2.91 6.47
N VAL A 104 -27.21 2.73 5.24
CA VAL A 104 -27.06 3.69 4.14
C VAL A 104 -28.44 3.94 3.54
N ALA A 105 -28.87 5.18 3.53
CA ALA A 105 -30.10 5.65 2.92
C ALA A 105 -29.88 5.99 1.44
N SER A 106 -30.97 6.12 0.68
CA SER A 106 -30.90 6.45 -0.76
C SER A 106 -30.62 7.94 -0.99
N THR A 107 -31.10 8.80 -0.08
CA THR A 107 -30.90 10.26 -0.13
C THR A 107 -30.49 10.81 1.24
N GLU A 108 -30.04 12.06 1.26
CA GLU A 108 -29.66 12.75 2.50
C GLU A 108 -30.88 13.05 3.37
N GLU A 109 -32.00 13.39 2.75
CA GLU A 109 -33.25 13.63 3.43
C GLU A 109 -33.74 12.35 4.11
N GLU A 110 -33.74 11.23 3.41
CA GLU A 110 -34.12 9.92 3.97
C GLU A 110 -33.23 9.54 5.15
N ARG A 111 -31.91 9.80 5.07
CA ARG A 111 -30.97 9.58 6.15
C ARG A 111 -31.35 10.41 7.39
N THR A 112 -31.58 11.69 7.20
CA THR A 112 -31.94 12.63 8.29
C THR A 112 -33.22 12.20 8.98
N GLU A 113 -34.26 11.90 8.20
CA GLU A 113 -35.55 11.41 8.72
C GLU A 113 -35.42 10.12 9.54
N TRP A 114 -34.55 9.17 9.11
CA TRP A 114 -34.33 7.94 9.86
C TRP A 114 -33.59 8.21 11.17
N VAL A 115 -32.55 9.04 11.16
CA VAL A 115 -31.77 9.39 12.36
C VAL A 115 -32.66 10.10 13.39
N GLU A 116 -33.45 11.09 12.96
CA GLU A 116 -34.38 11.81 13.82
C GLU A 116 -35.47 10.89 14.42
N ALA A 117 -36.09 10.06 13.57
CA ALA A 117 -37.13 9.15 14.05
C ALA A 117 -36.57 8.14 15.07
N ILE A 118 -35.41 7.56 14.84
CA ILE A 118 -34.79 6.61 15.78
C ILE A 118 -34.37 7.32 17.06
N ARG A 119 -33.77 8.52 16.98
CA ARG A 119 -33.40 9.33 18.18
C ARG A 119 -34.61 9.67 19.03
N ASN A 120 -35.66 10.17 18.41
CA ASN A 120 -36.88 10.58 19.12
C ASN A 120 -37.50 9.39 19.86
N GLU A 121 -37.67 8.26 19.18
CA GLU A 121 -38.27 7.09 19.85
C GLU A 121 -37.34 6.49 20.92
N ALA A 122 -36.02 6.45 20.68
CA ALA A 122 -35.07 6.00 21.69
C ALA A 122 -35.06 6.92 22.94
N ALA A 123 -35.09 8.26 22.76
CA ALA A 123 -35.17 9.23 23.83
C ALA A 123 -36.48 9.06 24.60
N ASN A 124 -37.62 8.89 23.94
CA ASN A 124 -38.94 8.65 24.56
C ASN A 124 -38.97 7.35 25.40
N ARG A 125 -38.03 6.42 25.14
CA ARG A 125 -37.86 5.17 25.89
C ARG A 125 -36.77 5.24 26.97
N GLY A 126 -36.22 6.42 27.22
CA GLY A 126 -35.19 6.63 28.25
C GLY A 126 -33.80 6.12 27.85
N ALA A 127 -33.50 6.08 26.55
CA ALA A 127 -32.16 5.78 26.06
C ALA A 127 -31.15 6.81 26.59
N ASN A 128 -30.03 6.34 27.12
CA ASN A 128 -28.98 7.20 27.66
C ASN A 128 -27.90 7.41 26.59
N PHE A 129 -28.04 8.48 25.80
CA PHE A 129 -27.11 8.79 24.74
C PHE A 129 -25.75 9.24 25.27
N LEU A 130 -24.69 8.74 24.66
CA LEU A 130 -23.33 9.22 24.92
C LEU A 130 -23.14 10.61 24.30
N ASN A 131 -22.40 11.45 25.01
CA ASN A 131 -22.07 12.81 24.56
C ASN A 131 -20.90 12.81 23.55
N LYS A 132 -20.30 11.65 23.27
CA LYS A 132 -19.25 11.44 22.29
C LYS A 132 -19.53 10.17 21.48
N TYR A 133 -19.11 10.17 20.22
CA TYR A 133 -19.22 9.02 19.34
C TYR A 133 -18.02 8.91 18.41
N HIS A 134 -17.84 7.77 17.77
CA HIS A 134 -16.88 7.58 16.68
C HIS A 134 -17.56 7.81 15.34
N ARG A 135 -17.13 8.84 14.59
CA ARG A 135 -17.64 9.10 13.24
C ARG A 135 -17.11 8.13 12.18
N GLY A 136 -16.21 7.26 12.55
CA GLY A 136 -15.65 6.20 11.73
C GLY A 136 -16.05 4.81 12.21
N VAL A 137 -15.47 3.81 11.59
CA VAL A 137 -15.80 2.40 11.78
C VAL A 137 -14.68 1.70 12.54
N TRP A 138 -15.04 0.91 13.55
CA TRP A 138 -14.08 -0.01 14.15
C TRP A 138 -13.83 -1.18 13.19
N THR A 139 -12.57 -1.37 12.79
CA THR A 139 -12.19 -2.44 11.87
C THR A 139 -11.39 -3.51 12.60
N LYS A 140 -11.86 -4.74 12.51
CA LYS A 140 -11.21 -5.89 13.14
C LYS A 140 -9.78 -6.12 12.62
N SER A 141 -9.51 -5.74 11.36
CA SER A 141 -8.20 -5.86 10.73
C SER A 141 -7.17 -4.88 11.27
N MET A 142 -7.62 -3.68 11.67
CA MET A 142 -6.74 -2.67 12.27
C MET A 142 -6.73 -2.73 13.80
N GLY A 143 -7.69 -3.43 14.40
CA GLY A 143 -7.88 -3.45 15.85
C GLY A 143 -8.24 -2.10 16.45
N LYS A 144 -8.63 -1.12 15.63
CA LYS A 144 -8.96 0.25 16.05
C LYS A 144 -10.05 0.88 15.18
N PHE A 145 -10.58 2.02 15.63
CA PHE A 145 -11.43 2.87 14.80
C PHE A 145 -10.62 3.58 13.72
N ASN A 146 -11.19 3.75 12.52
CA ASN A 146 -10.52 4.45 11.41
C ASN A 146 -10.59 5.98 11.52
N CYS A 147 -11.31 6.52 12.49
CA CYS A 147 -11.38 7.95 12.79
C CYS A 147 -10.42 8.41 13.89
N CYS A 148 -9.77 7.50 14.62
CA CYS A 148 -8.86 7.80 15.73
C CYS A 148 -8.01 6.57 16.08
N ASP A 149 -7.07 6.70 17.02
CA ASP A 149 -6.17 5.62 17.44
C ASP A 149 -6.72 4.73 18.57
N GLN A 150 -8.01 4.83 18.89
CA GLN A 150 -8.64 4.01 19.92
C GLN A 150 -8.74 2.54 19.47
N MET A 151 -8.08 1.66 20.22
CA MET A 151 -8.04 0.21 19.97
C MET A 151 -9.16 -0.53 20.70
N ASP A 152 -9.65 0.01 21.80
CA ASP A 152 -10.78 -0.59 22.51
C ASP A 152 -12.09 -0.30 21.76
N ARG A 153 -12.78 -1.36 21.38
CA ARG A 153 -14.07 -1.30 20.67
C ARG A 153 -15.16 -0.63 21.51
N ASN A 154 -15.02 -0.65 22.83
CA ASN A 154 -15.94 -0.08 23.79
C ASN A 154 -15.51 1.32 24.26
N ALA A 155 -14.46 1.89 23.66
CA ALA A 155 -13.97 3.22 24.03
C ALA A 155 -15.01 4.31 23.77
N VAL A 156 -14.95 5.34 24.61
CA VAL A 156 -15.74 6.56 24.41
C VAL A 156 -15.36 7.20 23.08
N GLY A 157 -16.34 7.74 22.35
CA GLY A 157 -16.16 8.36 21.06
C GLY A 157 -15.13 9.50 21.02
N CYS A 158 -14.58 9.77 19.86
CA CYS A 158 -13.55 10.80 19.64
C CYS A 158 -14.12 12.17 19.23
N VAL A 159 -15.42 12.25 18.94
CA VAL A 159 -16.12 13.47 18.50
C VAL A 159 -17.34 13.69 19.41
N LEU A 160 -17.61 14.97 19.75
CA LEU A 160 -18.80 15.34 20.49
C LEU A 160 -20.05 15.21 19.61
N SER A 161 -21.11 14.63 20.16
CA SER A 161 -22.43 14.67 19.52
C SER A 161 -22.89 16.13 19.47
N THR A 162 -23.29 16.62 18.29
CA THR A 162 -23.88 17.98 18.16
C THR A 162 -25.26 17.99 18.79
N PRO A 163 -25.52 18.83 19.77
CA PRO A 163 -26.88 19.03 20.25
C PRO A 163 -27.65 19.77 19.17
N GLU A 164 -28.62 19.13 18.56
CA GLU A 164 -29.58 19.84 17.70
C GLU A 164 -30.39 20.83 18.49
N ARG A 165 -30.62 21.99 17.87
CA ARG A 165 -31.54 23.03 18.34
C ARG A 165 -32.94 22.44 18.55
N SER A 166 -33.26 22.09 19.78
CA SER A 166 -34.64 22.02 20.20
C SER A 166 -35.02 23.35 20.83
N ALA A 167 -36.11 23.92 20.35
CA ALA A 167 -36.63 25.21 20.70
C ALA A 167 -36.94 25.36 22.19
N ALA A 168 -36.52 26.49 22.71
CA ALA A 168 -37.07 27.29 23.79
C ALA A 168 -37.72 26.62 25.02
N SER A 169 -37.08 26.75 26.17
CA SER A 169 -37.66 27.57 27.27
C SER A 169 -36.69 27.72 28.44
N ASN A 170 -36.60 28.95 28.88
CA ASN A 170 -35.95 29.55 30.05
C ASN A 170 -35.78 28.67 31.30
N ASN A 171 -34.61 28.70 31.97
CA ASN A 171 -34.41 29.50 33.16
C ASN A 171 -32.97 29.37 33.72
N SER A 172 -32.50 30.52 34.14
CA SER A 172 -31.27 30.82 34.84
C SER A 172 -31.18 30.17 36.23
N ALA A 173 -30.01 29.68 36.60
CA ALA A 173 -29.41 29.90 37.93
C ALA A 173 -27.95 29.44 37.93
N GLY A 174 -27.05 30.37 38.19
CA GLY A 174 -25.65 30.11 38.45
C GLY A 174 -25.41 29.53 39.83
N ILE A 175 -24.32 28.83 40.01
CA ILE A 175 -23.59 28.70 41.30
C ILE A 175 -22.11 28.36 41.02
N SER A 176 -21.32 28.98 41.85
CA SER A 176 -19.89 29.20 41.94
C SER A 176 -19.01 27.97 42.19
N ILE A 177 -17.73 28.15 41.81
CA ILE A 177 -16.56 27.33 42.16
C ILE A 177 -16.29 27.35 43.68
N PRO A 178 -15.70 26.31 44.26
CA PRO A 178 -14.55 26.52 45.12
C PRO A 178 -13.31 25.70 44.76
N SER A 179 -12.20 26.39 44.79
CA SER A 179 -10.83 25.92 44.82
C SER A 179 -10.48 25.22 46.13
N PHE A 180 -9.71 24.13 46.06
CA PHE A 180 -8.88 23.70 47.21
C PHE A 180 -7.50 23.19 46.80
N SER A 181 -6.55 23.46 47.62
CA SER A 181 -5.11 23.49 47.53
C SER A 181 -4.42 22.11 47.61
N THR A 182 -3.23 22.05 47.04
CA THR A 182 -2.15 21.03 47.15
C THR A 182 -1.69 20.71 48.58
N PRO A 183 -0.95 19.57 48.86
CA PRO A 183 0.42 19.41 48.40
C PRO A 183 0.91 17.95 48.17
N GLY A 184 2.06 17.77 47.49
CA GLY A 184 2.83 16.52 47.54
C GLY A 184 3.62 16.21 46.28
N THR A 185 4.87 16.64 46.28
CA THR A 185 5.89 16.51 45.21
C THR A 185 6.34 15.06 44.99
N ILE A 186 6.18 14.54 43.79
CA ILE A 186 7.05 13.49 43.19
C ILE A 186 7.27 13.89 41.74
N CYS A 187 8.53 14.15 41.34
CA CYS A 187 8.93 14.45 39.97
C CYS A 187 8.67 13.26 39.04
N PRO A 188 7.92 13.43 37.95
CA PRO A 188 7.89 12.49 36.85
C PRO A 188 9.08 12.73 35.91
N PRO A 189 9.51 11.70 35.13
CA PRO A 189 10.58 11.83 34.16
C PRO A 189 10.21 12.82 33.05
N PRO A 190 11.20 13.44 32.37
CA PRO A 190 10.94 14.47 31.37
C PRO A 190 10.09 13.90 30.23
N PRO A 191 9.09 14.66 29.73
CA PRO A 191 8.28 14.25 28.61
C PRO A 191 9.13 14.19 27.33
N PRO A 192 8.77 13.29 26.37
CA PRO A 192 9.44 13.27 25.08
C PRO A 192 9.31 14.63 24.41
N VAL A 193 10.41 15.09 23.86
CA VAL A 193 10.51 16.37 23.15
C VAL A 193 9.42 16.43 22.09
N ARG A 194 8.46 17.30 22.28
CA ARG A 194 7.47 17.64 21.24
C ARG A 194 8.24 18.20 20.04
N PRO A 195 7.91 17.78 18.81
CA PRO A 195 8.42 18.50 17.65
C PRO A 195 7.95 19.96 17.78
N THR A 196 8.89 20.86 17.64
CA THR A 196 8.67 22.32 17.68
C THR A 196 7.52 22.66 16.75
N PRO A 197 6.52 23.46 17.16
CA PRO A 197 5.47 23.89 16.26
C PRO A 197 6.11 24.62 15.08
N ALA A 198 5.77 24.21 13.86
CA ALA A 198 6.16 24.92 12.66
C ALA A 198 5.70 26.38 12.80
N ILE A 199 6.62 27.31 12.61
CA ILE A 199 6.33 28.75 12.59
C ILE A 199 5.33 28.97 11.45
N PRO A 200 4.15 29.57 11.68
CA PRO A 200 3.20 29.86 10.63
C PRO A 200 3.81 30.87 9.66
N GLY A 201 4.09 30.50 8.41
CA GLY A 201 4.43 31.46 7.38
C GLY A 201 5.53 31.11 6.37
N LYS A 202 6.14 29.93 6.37
CA LYS A 202 7.01 29.52 5.26
C LYS A 202 6.54 28.19 4.68
N THR A 203 5.94 28.25 3.50
CA THR A 203 5.71 27.09 2.63
C THR A 203 7.03 26.36 2.38
N PRO A 204 7.07 25.02 2.45
CA PRO A 204 8.31 24.28 2.27
C PRO A 204 8.84 24.48 0.84
N THR A 205 10.10 24.89 0.74
CA THR A 205 10.81 25.11 -0.52
C THR A 205 11.44 23.79 -0.99
N TYR A 206 11.24 23.46 -2.25
CA TYR A 206 11.78 22.29 -2.93
C TYR A 206 12.72 22.70 -4.05
N ILE A 207 13.68 21.85 -4.40
CA ILE A 207 14.61 22.05 -5.50
C ILE A 207 14.29 21.02 -6.58
N ALA A 208 14.23 21.46 -7.85
CA ALA A 208 14.11 20.55 -8.99
C ALA A 208 15.42 19.78 -9.20
N ILE A 209 15.35 18.47 -9.26
CA ILE A 209 16.49 17.58 -9.50
C ILE A 209 16.53 17.08 -10.96
N TYR A 210 15.50 17.38 -11.76
CA TYR A 210 15.41 17.13 -13.19
C TYR A 210 14.69 18.30 -13.88
N ASP A 211 15.02 18.51 -15.16
CA ASP A 211 14.26 19.40 -16.02
C ASP A 211 12.95 18.73 -16.45
N TYR A 212 11.86 19.50 -16.45
CA TYR A 212 10.55 19.07 -16.93
C TYR A 212 9.96 20.14 -17.84
N ASP A 213 9.66 19.77 -19.07
CA ASP A 213 8.93 20.59 -20.02
C ASP A 213 7.42 20.35 -19.85
N PRO A 214 6.59 21.39 -19.78
CA PRO A 214 5.15 21.26 -19.69
C PRO A 214 4.56 20.42 -20.83
N VAL A 215 3.74 19.43 -20.48
CA VAL A 215 3.12 18.51 -21.45
C VAL A 215 1.63 18.78 -21.59
N GLU A 216 0.99 19.25 -20.51
CA GLU A 216 -0.43 19.57 -20.47
C GLU A 216 -0.66 21.04 -20.10
N GLU A 217 -1.84 21.55 -20.47
CA GLU A 217 -2.26 22.87 -20.03
C GLU A 217 -2.42 22.88 -18.49
N GLY A 218 -1.74 23.82 -17.84
CA GLY A 218 -1.69 23.89 -16.37
C GLY A 218 -0.42 23.31 -15.75
N ASP A 219 0.47 22.71 -16.53
CA ASP A 219 1.79 22.28 -16.05
C ASP A 219 2.74 23.46 -15.85
N LEU A 220 3.66 23.30 -14.89
CA LEU A 220 4.74 24.25 -14.62
C LEU A 220 6.07 23.63 -15.01
N GLU A 221 6.83 24.38 -15.83
CA GLU A 221 8.20 24.02 -16.21
C GLU A 221 9.10 23.93 -14.98
N LEU A 222 9.93 22.88 -14.93
CA LEU A 222 10.99 22.72 -13.94
C LEU A 222 12.35 22.84 -14.61
N CYS A 223 13.20 23.69 -14.03
CA CYS A 223 14.61 23.80 -14.38
C CYS A 223 15.44 23.17 -13.24
N LYS A 224 16.31 22.21 -13.56
CA LYS A 224 17.16 21.53 -12.57
C LYS A 224 17.96 22.55 -11.75
N GLY A 225 17.92 22.44 -10.43
CA GLY A 225 18.57 23.35 -9.48
C GLY A 225 17.75 24.56 -9.05
N GLU A 226 16.62 24.85 -9.71
CA GLU A 226 15.73 25.93 -9.30
C GLU A 226 14.82 25.56 -8.14
N GLU A 227 14.39 26.58 -7.39
CA GLU A 227 13.55 26.45 -6.21
C GLU A 227 12.07 26.67 -6.53
N TYR A 228 11.22 25.83 -5.96
CA TYR A 228 9.77 25.85 -6.11
C TYR A 228 9.08 25.79 -4.74
N GLU A 229 8.02 26.55 -4.61
CA GLU A 229 7.14 26.55 -3.45
C GLU A 229 5.99 25.58 -3.71
N ILE A 230 5.81 24.57 -2.85
CA ILE A 230 4.71 23.60 -2.99
C ILE A 230 3.47 24.16 -2.32
N LEU A 231 2.42 24.34 -3.10
CA LEU A 231 1.12 24.87 -2.67
C LEU A 231 0.17 23.76 -2.26
N ASP A 232 0.19 22.63 -2.98
CA ASP A 232 -0.61 21.44 -2.69
C ASP A 232 0.17 20.17 -3.05
N ASN A 233 0.28 19.25 -2.10
CA ASN A 233 0.90 17.93 -2.25
C ASN A 233 -0.05 16.78 -1.87
N SER A 234 -1.34 17.02 -1.90
CA SER A 234 -2.37 16.02 -1.58
C SER A 234 -2.42 14.86 -2.59
N ARG A 235 -1.96 15.10 -3.82
CA ARG A 235 -1.84 14.08 -4.86
C ARG A 235 -0.48 13.39 -4.79
N GLU A 236 -0.46 12.08 -4.94
CA GLU A 236 0.77 11.28 -4.78
C GLU A 236 1.83 11.59 -5.86
N HIS A 237 1.42 11.84 -7.10
CA HIS A 237 2.32 11.96 -8.25
C HIS A 237 2.48 13.37 -8.81
N TRP A 238 1.51 14.24 -8.61
CA TRP A 238 1.48 15.58 -9.15
C TRP A 238 1.16 16.60 -8.07
N TRP A 239 2.05 17.58 -7.90
CA TRP A 239 1.91 18.63 -6.90
C TRP A 239 1.67 19.97 -7.55
N LEU A 240 0.81 20.78 -6.96
CA LEU A 240 0.67 22.16 -7.36
C LEU A 240 1.82 22.96 -6.77
N ALA A 241 2.59 23.62 -7.63
CA ALA A 241 3.77 24.38 -7.24
C ALA A 241 3.76 25.80 -7.84
N LYS A 242 4.62 26.64 -7.29
CA LYS A 242 4.83 28.02 -7.72
C LYS A 242 6.34 28.27 -7.87
N ASN A 243 6.75 28.85 -8.98
CA ASN A 243 8.15 29.23 -9.21
C ASN A 243 8.46 30.61 -8.65
N LYS A 244 9.76 31.02 -8.69
CA LYS A 244 10.23 32.33 -8.22
C LYS A 244 9.59 33.50 -8.96
N LYS A 245 9.08 33.30 -10.19
CA LYS A 245 8.40 34.33 -11.00
C LYS A 245 6.90 34.44 -10.66
N GLY A 246 6.39 33.64 -9.72
CA GLY A 246 5.00 33.65 -9.31
C GLY A 246 4.07 32.83 -10.19
N LYS A 247 4.56 32.19 -11.27
CA LYS A 247 3.76 31.29 -12.11
C LYS A 247 3.46 30.02 -11.32
N GLN A 248 2.20 29.56 -11.37
CA GLN A 248 1.72 28.34 -10.72
C GLN A 248 1.38 27.29 -11.76
N GLY A 249 1.52 26.01 -11.38
CA GLY A 249 1.13 24.89 -12.21
C GLY A 249 1.51 23.55 -11.57
N TYR A 250 1.10 22.48 -12.21
CA TYR A 250 1.38 21.12 -11.72
C TYR A 250 2.79 20.68 -12.12
N ILE A 251 3.46 20.01 -11.19
CA ILE A 251 4.79 19.43 -11.38
C ILE A 251 4.81 17.96 -10.93
N PRO A 252 5.63 17.10 -11.55
CA PRO A 252 5.82 15.73 -11.07
C PRO A 252 6.49 15.72 -9.69
N SER A 253 5.88 15.05 -8.70
CA SER A 253 6.37 15.02 -7.32
C SER A 253 7.76 14.40 -7.16
N ASN A 254 8.13 13.48 -8.06
CA ASN A 254 9.42 12.80 -8.06
C ASN A 254 10.56 13.59 -8.75
N TYR A 255 10.25 14.77 -9.33
CA TYR A 255 11.23 15.67 -9.95
C TYR A 255 11.75 16.74 -8.98
N VAL A 256 11.18 16.82 -7.79
CA VAL A 256 11.57 17.81 -6.77
C VAL A 256 11.90 17.17 -5.45
N LYS A 257 12.84 17.75 -4.70
CA LYS A 257 13.24 17.32 -3.35
C LYS A 257 13.32 18.52 -2.42
N LYS A 258 13.16 18.28 -1.12
CA LYS A 258 13.29 19.37 -0.11
C LYS A 258 14.68 19.99 -0.18
N LYS A 259 14.76 21.31 -0.06
CA LYS A 259 15.98 22.12 -0.23
C LYS A 259 17.20 21.64 0.58
N PHE A 260 17.00 20.97 1.70
CA PHE A 260 18.09 20.50 2.57
C PHE A 260 18.23 18.98 2.60
N ASP A 261 17.60 18.28 1.65
CA ASP A 261 17.70 16.83 1.54
C ASP A 261 18.96 16.44 0.77
N LEU A 262 19.63 15.36 1.17
CA LEU A 262 20.78 14.82 0.42
C LEU A 262 20.42 14.38 -0.99
N GLU A 263 19.15 14.06 -1.22
CA GLU A 263 18.65 13.63 -2.53
C GLU A 263 18.75 14.72 -3.63
N ILE A 264 19.05 15.96 -3.30
CA ILE A 264 19.33 17.02 -4.28
C ILE A 264 20.69 16.86 -4.97
N TYR A 265 21.61 16.07 -4.39
CA TYR A 265 22.95 15.88 -4.93
C TYR A 265 23.01 14.68 -5.86
N ASP A 266 23.63 14.82 -7.01
CA ASP A 266 23.76 13.76 -8.02
C ASP A 266 24.53 12.53 -7.53
N TRP A 267 25.42 12.69 -6.55
CA TRP A 267 26.20 11.63 -5.95
C TRP A 267 25.48 10.85 -4.84
N TYR A 268 24.29 11.26 -4.42
CA TYR A 268 23.57 10.57 -3.35
C TYR A 268 22.50 9.62 -3.87
N TYR A 269 22.57 8.36 -3.46
CA TYR A 269 21.67 7.28 -3.83
C TYR A 269 21.07 6.65 -2.56
N LYS A 270 19.90 7.07 -2.15
CA LYS A 270 19.27 6.75 -0.86
C LYS A 270 19.23 5.24 -0.58
N ASP A 271 18.49 4.50 -1.32
CA ASP A 271 18.13 3.10 -1.04
C ASP A 271 18.91 2.10 -1.92
N LEU A 272 20.19 2.36 -2.17
CA LEU A 272 21.02 1.53 -3.03
C LEU A 272 21.74 0.44 -2.24
N SER A 273 21.61 -0.82 -2.65
CA SER A 273 22.38 -1.91 -2.06
C SER A 273 23.86 -1.84 -2.45
N ARG A 274 24.72 -2.50 -1.68
CA ARG A 274 26.16 -2.59 -1.97
C ARG A 274 26.42 -3.15 -3.37
N ASN A 275 25.74 -4.24 -3.72
CA ASN A 275 25.89 -4.91 -5.01
C ASN A 275 25.48 -4.00 -6.19
N GLN A 276 24.41 -3.24 -6.02
CA GLN A 276 23.98 -2.26 -7.03
C GLN A 276 24.97 -1.10 -7.15
N ALA A 277 25.50 -0.59 -6.03
CA ALA A 277 26.53 0.43 -6.04
C ALA A 277 27.80 -0.04 -6.77
N GLU A 278 28.25 -1.27 -6.54
CA GLU A 278 29.37 -1.87 -7.25
C GLU A 278 29.09 -2.02 -8.76
N SER A 279 27.89 -2.43 -9.14
CA SER A 279 27.51 -2.57 -10.55
C SER A 279 27.56 -1.22 -11.27
N ILE A 280 26.94 -0.19 -10.69
CA ILE A 280 26.91 1.19 -11.24
C ILE A 280 28.34 1.74 -11.40
N LEU A 281 29.20 1.59 -10.40
CA LEU A 281 30.55 2.10 -10.44
C LEU A 281 31.45 1.34 -11.41
N LYS A 282 31.24 0.03 -11.58
CA LYS A 282 31.96 -0.80 -12.58
C LYS A 282 31.55 -0.45 -14.01
N GLU A 283 30.28 -0.13 -14.24
CA GLU A 283 29.80 0.33 -15.55
C GLU A 283 30.40 1.70 -15.94
N ASN A 284 30.51 2.61 -14.98
CA ASN A 284 31.10 3.93 -15.20
C ASN A 284 32.63 3.94 -15.17
N SER A 285 33.30 2.98 -14.60
CA SER A 285 34.73 2.61 -14.58
C SER A 285 35.77 3.75 -14.70
N HIS A 286 35.48 4.93 -14.14
CA HIS A 286 36.39 6.09 -14.13
C HIS A 286 37.06 6.18 -12.76
N GLU A 287 38.38 6.40 -12.75
CA GLU A 287 39.15 6.61 -11.51
C GLU A 287 38.57 7.75 -10.69
N GLY A 288 38.26 7.48 -9.41
CA GLY A 288 37.64 8.46 -8.53
C GLY A 288 36.13 8.63 -8.70
N CYS A 289 35.47 7.85 -9.57
CA CYS A 289 34.01 7.81 -9.66
C CYS A 289 33.41 7.31 -8.37
N PHE A 290 32.43 8.01 -7.82
CA PHE A 290 31.93 7.73 -6.48
C PHE A 290 30.42 7.96 -6.34
N LEU A 291 29.85 7.31 -5.36
CA LEU A 291 28.51 7.60 -4.88
C LEU A 291 28.41 7.43 -3.36
N VAL A 292 27.45 8.12 -2.75
CA VAL A 292 27.09 7.97 -1.33
C VAL A 292 25.70 7.36 -1.26
N ARG A 293 25.53 6.40 -0.35
CA ARG A 293 24.26 5.73 -0.11
C ARG A 293 23.99 5.58 1.39
N ASP A 294 22.75 5.34 1.74
CA ASP A 294 22.43 4.96 3.10
C ASP A 294 23.16 3.67 3.49
N SER A 295 23.64 3.62 4.72
CA SER A 295 24.21 2.39 5.26
C SER A 295 23.07 1.44 5.61
N ILE A 296 23.01 0.30 4.93
CA ILE A 296 22.04 -0.75 5.27
C ILE A 296 22.42 -1.42 6.59
N SER A 297 23.72 -1.52 6.92
CA SER A 297 24.21 -2.15 8.16
C SER A 297 23.97 -1.31 9.40
N THR A 298 23.93 0.01 9.28
CA THR A 298 23.77 0.94 10.40
C THR A 298 22.76 2.03 10.02
N PRO A 299 21.46 1.87 10.37
CA PRO A 299 20.45 2.86 10.08
C PRO A 299 20.84 4.27 10.56
N GLY A 300 20.66 5.27 9.69
CA GLY A 300 21.06 6.65 9.97
C GLY A 300 22.53 6.97 9.71
N SER A 301 23.32 6.00 9.25
CA SER A 301 24.69 6.20 8.79
C SER A 301 24.77 6.12 7.26
N TYR A 302 25.89 6.55 6.69
CA TYR A 302 26.11 6.63 5.25
C TYR A 302 27.36 5.86 4.84
N SER A 303 27.37 5.37 3.60
CA SER A 303 28.51 4.69 3.01
C SER A 303 28.91 5.36 1.70
N LEU A 304 30.17 5.72 1.60
CA LEU A 304 30.80 6.16 0.34
C LEU A 304 31.30 4.91 -0.41
N SER A 305 30.95 4.79 -1.67
CA SER A 305 31.49 3.77 -2.57
C SER A 305 32.30 4.48 -3.65
N LEU A 306 33.53 4.01 -3.88
CA LEU A 306 34.53 4.68 -4.71
C LEU A 306 35.17 3.68 -5.67
N TYR A 307 35.20 4.01 -6.96
CA TYR A 307 35.89 3.21 -7.98
C TYR A 307 37.37 3.61 -8.06
N THR A 308 38.25 2.61 -8.15
CA THR A 308 39.68 2.79 -8.34
C THR A 308 40.26 1.73 -9.29
N ARG A 309 41.30 2.11 -10.01
CA ARG A 309 42.08 1.20 -10.87
C ARG A 309 43.28 0.61 -10.14
N GLU A 310 43.50 0.94 -8.88
CA GLU A 310 44.56 0.32 -8.10
C GLU A 310 44.36 -1.20 -7.95
N SER A 311 45.46 -1.92 -7.77
CA SER A 311 45.47 -3.38 -7.64
C SER A 311 44.58 -3.84 -6.47
N GLY A 312 43.68 -4.79 -6.76
CA GLY A 312 42.74 -5.36 -5.80
C GLY A 312 41.28 -5.24 -6.25
N LEU A 313 40.38 -4.97 -5.30
CA LEU A 313 38.96 -4.80 -5.63
C LEU A 313 38.73 -3.43 -6.29
N PRO A 314 38.06 -3.38 -7.45
CA PRO A 314 37.88 -2.14 -8.22
C PRO A 314 36.94 -1.14 -7.54
N VAL A 315 36.17 -1.54 -6.53
CA VAL A 315 35.29 -0.68 -5.76
C VAL A 315 35.62 -0.79 -4.27
N ARG A 316 35.89 0.33 -3.65
CA ARG A 316 36.15 0.45 -2.21
C ARG A 316 34.95 1.11 -1.53
N HIS A 317 34.63 0.64 -0.33
CA HIS A 317 33.54 1.18 0.50
C HIS A 317 34.10 1.76 1.79
N TYR A 318 33.63 2.95 2.15
CA TYR A 318 34.04 3.67 3.35
C TYR A 318 32.78 4.07 4.12
N HIS A 319 32.80 3.89 5.45
CA HIS A 319 31.72 4.38 6.30
C HIS A 319 31.93 5.87 6.57
N ILE A 320 30.90 6.68 6.35
CA ILE A 320 30.83 8.04 6.84
C ILE A 320 30.28 7.95 8.26
N LYS A 321 31.15 8.13 9.24
CA LYS A 321 30.83 8.05 10.67
C LYS A 321 30.36 9.40 11.20
N LYS A 322 29.70 9.38 12.35
CA LYS A 322 29.29 10.58 13.09
C LYS A 322 29.87 10.52 14.50
N ASN A 323 30.55 11.58 14.94
CA ASN A 323 31.12 11.64 16.31
C ASN A 323 30.03 12.06 17.33
N ALA A 324 30.42 12.07 18.62
CA ALA A 324 29.51 12.44 19.70
C ALA A 324 29.01 13.88 19.65
N GLN A 325 29.76 14.79 18.99
CA GLN A 325 29.38 16.19 18.78
C GLN A 325 28.47 16.38 17.55
N GLY A 326 28.24 15.31 16.77
CA GLY A 326 27.35 15.38 15.62
C GLY A 326 28.05 15.61 14.28
N PHE A 327 29.40 15.73 14.24
CA PHE A 327 30.18 15.96 13.02
C PHE A 327 30.40 14.66 12.24
N PHE A 328 30.46 14.78 10.91
CA PHE A 328 30.67 13.66 10.00
C PHE A 328 32.14 13.51 9.61
N TYR A 329 32.62 12.29 9.45
CA TYR A 329 34.00 12.00 9.05
C TYR A 329 34.15 10.62 8.41
N ILE A 330 35.21 10.46 7.60
CA ILE A 330 35.70 9.16 7.10
C ILE A 330 36.95 8.78 7.88
N ALA A 331 37.92 9.66 7.96
CA ALA A 331 39.11 9.56 8.82
C ALA A 331 38.97 10.54 9.98
N GLU A 332 39.32 10.10 11.20
CA GLU A 332 39.08 10.85 12.45
C GLU A 332 39.78 12.23 12.51
N ASN A 333 40.84 12.40 11.72
CA ASN A 333 41.59 13.67 11.66
C ASN A 333 40.85 14.80 10.91
N HIS A 334 39.76 14.50 10.23
CA HIS A 334 39.00 15.48 9.42
C HIS A 334 37.52 15.32 9.67
N VAL A 335 36.95 16.23 10.46
CA VAL A 335 35.52 16.23 10.83
C VAL A 335 34.81 17.43 10.22
N PHE A 336 33.53 17.25 9.83
CA PHE A 336 32.75 18.21 9.07
C PHE A 336 31.32 18.32 9.61
N GLU A 337 30.69 19.46 9.46
CA GLU A 337 29.31 19.70 9.91
C GLU A 337 28.27 18.95 9.08
N SER A 338 28.56 18.72 7.81
CA SER A 338 27.62 18.09 6.89
C SER A 338 28.31 17.07 5.97
N ILE A 339 27.51 16.14 5.41
CA ILE A 339 28.00 15.18 4.40
C ILE A 339 28.47 15.87 3.12
N PRO A 340 27.77 16.91 2.58
CA PRO A 340 28.31 17.66 1.46
C PRO A 340 29.71 18.23 1.70
N ASP A 341 30.03 18.67 2.93
CA ASP A 341 31.36 19.17 3.27
C ASP A 341 32.40 18.04 3.29
N VAL A 342 32.04 16.85 3.79
CA VAL A 342 32.90 15.65 3.67
C VAL A 342 33.24 15.38 2.20
N ILE A 343 32.22 15.37 1.34
CA ILE A 343 32.40 15.08 -0.09
C ILE A 343 33.23 16.18 -0.76
N ASN A 344 32.96 17.44 -0.45
CA ASN A 344 33.73 18.57 -1.00
C ASN A 344 35.20 18.51 -0.62
N TYR A 345 35.52 18.22 0.65
CA TYR A 345 36.91 18.02 1.10
C TYR A 345 37.61 16.92 0.31
N HIS A 346 36.96 15.75 0.17
CA HIS A 346 37.56 14.59 -0.48
C HIS A 346 37.65 14.72 -2.02
N LYS A 347 37.00 15.68 -2.64
CA LYS A 347 37.24 16.05 -4.05
C LYS A 347 38.65 16.62 -4.26
N PHE A 348 39.18 17.30 -3.27
CA PHE A 348 40.51 17.92 -3.34
C PHE A 348 41.59 17.11 -2.60
N ASN A 349 41.21 16.36 -1.57
CA ASN A 349 42.14 15.62 -0.71
C ASN A 349 41.74 14.14 -0.60
N ALA A 350 42.65 13.24 -0.78
CA ALA A 350 42.33 11.82 -0.58
C ALA A 350 41.99 11.52 0.92
N GLY A 351 42.73 12.09 1.89
CA GLY A 351 42.33 12.14 3.29
C GLY A 351 41.93 10.79 3.90
N GLY A 352 42.63 9.69 3.57
CA GLY A 352 42.31 8.32 4.00
C GLY A 352 41.52 7.49 2.96
N LEU A 353 41.12 8.09 1.85
CA LEU A 353 40.60 7.36 0.68
C LEU A 353 41.75 6.85 -0.19
N VAL A 354 41.52 5.78 -0.94
CA VAL A 354 42.47 5.24 -1.93
C VAL A 354 42.81 6.25 -3.03
N THR A 355 41.84 7.06 -3.45
CA THR A 355 42.01 8.14 -4.42
C THR A 355 41.05 9.27 -4.10
N ARG A 356 41.25 10.46 -4.69
CA ARG A 356 40.33 11.61 -4.55
C ARG A 356 39.01 11.33 -5.26
N LEU A 357 37.92 11.89 -4.74
CA LEU A 357 36.61 11.86 -5.38
C LEU A 357 36.66 12.76 -6.64
N ARG A 358 36.06 12.27 -7.71
CA ARG A 358 35.88 13.02 -8.97
C ARG A 358 34.41 13.18 -9.26
N GLU A 359 33.95 12.72 -10.43
CA GLU A 359 32.58 12.85 -10.86
C GLU A 359 31.73 11.66 -10.41
N PRO A 360 30.48 11.89 -9.96
CA PRO A 360 29.54 10.81 -9.70
C PRO A 360 29.12 10.13 -11.01
N PRO A 361 28.57 8.91 -10.95
CA PRO A 361 27.96 8.26 -12.11
C PRO A 361 26.87 9.14 -12.72
N GLN A 362 26.85 9.27 -14.04
CA GLN A 362 25.77 9.99 -14.71
C GLN A 362 24.44 9.27 -14.51
N ARG A 363 23.45 9.95 -13.99
CA ARG A 363 22.08 9.46 -13.95
C ARG A 363 21.49 9.55 -15.36
N THR A 364 21.57 8.47 -16.12
CA THR A 364 21.13 8.39 -17.52
C THR A 364 19.62 8.32 -17.71
N SER A 365 18.86 8.02 -16.67
CA SER A 365 17.40 7.98 -16.74
C SER A 365 16.79 9.04 -15.83
N LYS A 366 16.03 9.99 -16.42
CA LYS A 366 15.05 10.76 -15.67
C LYS A 366 14.12 9.75 -14.99
N PRO A 367 13.70 9.96 -13.71
CA PRO A 367 12.65 9.13 -13.16
C PRO A 367 11.47 9.25 -14.10
N THR A 368 10.86 8.11 -14.38
CA THR A 368 9.63 8.12 -15.13
C THR A 368 8.65 8.98 -14.38
N THR A 369 8.24 10.08 -14.98
CA THR A 369 7.11 10.87 -14.50
C THR A 369 6.00 9.87 -14.26
N ALA A 370 5.33 9.96 -13.12
CA ALA A 370 4.15 9.16 -12.89
C ALA A 370 3.25 9.33 -14.13
N GLY A 371 3.15 8.31 -14.93
CA GLY A 371 2.85 8.27 -16.36
C GLY A 371 1.58 8.92 -16.85
N PHE A 372 0.88 9.66 -15.98
CA PHE A 372 -0.30 10.40 -16.36
C PHE A 372 -0.02 11.88 -16.18
N GLY A 373 -0.44 12.67 -17.14
CA GLY A 373 -0.67 14.07 -16.90
C GLY A 373 -1.54 14.27 -15.66
N HIS A 374 -1.49 15.42 -15.05
CA HIS A 374 -2.23 15.74 -13.84
C HIS A 374 -3.76 15.56 -13.99
N SER A 375 -4.30 15.52 -15.21
CA SER A 375 -5.72 15.48 -15.53
C SER A 375 -6.22 14.14 -16.07
N GLN A 376 -5.40 13.29 -16.71
CA GLN A 376 -5.89 12.11 -17.42
C GLN A 376 -4.97 10.89 -17.28
N TRP A 377 -5.57 9.74 -16.92
CA TRP A 377 -4.92 8.43 -16.89
C TRP A 377 -5.20 7.61 -18.17
N GLU A 378 -6.11 8.08 -19.03
CA GLU A 378 -6.41 7.48 -20.32
C GLU A 378 -5.48 8.08 -21.39
N ILE A 379 -4.68 7.23 -22.01
CA ILE A 379 -3.74 7.60 -23.09
C ILE A 379 -4.53 7.67 -24.40
N ASP A 380 -4.37 8.76 -25.15
CA ASP A 380 -4.87 8.82 -26.52
C ASP A 380 -4.05 7.84 -27.39
N PRO A 381 -4.70 6.95 -28.16
CA PRO A 381 -3.98 6.03 -29.03
C PRO A 381 -2.98 6.70 -30.00
N LYS A 382 -3.19 7.99 -30.32
CA LYS A 382 -2.29 8.76 -31.20
C LYS A 382 -0.96 9.10 -30.54
N ASP A 383 -0.91 9.18 -29.21
CA ASP A 383 0.28 9.49 -28.43
C ASP A 383 1.13 8.25 -28.14
N LEU A 384 0.67 7.06 -28.58
CA LEU A 384 1.29 5.78 -28.30
C LEU A 384 1.72 5.09 -29.58
N GLU A 385 3.01 4.97 -29.80
CA GLU A 385 3.58 4.15 -30.87
C GLU A 385 3.82 2.75 -30.35
N ILE A 386 3.33 1.73 -31.07
CA ILE A 386 3.49 0.32 -30.72
C ILE A 386 4.48 -0.31 -31.71
N GLY A 387 5.57 -0.84 -31.20
CA GLY A 387 6.66 -1.46 -31.98
C GLY A 387 6.67 -2.99 -31.89
N GLU A 388 7.88 -3.55 -31.82
CA GLU A 388 8.12 -5.01 -31.82
C GLU A 388 7.46 -5.73 -30.65
N GLN A 389 7.02 -6.97 -30.89
CA GLN A 389 6.48 -7.82 -29.85
C GLN A 389 7.62 -8.42 -29.01
N LEU A 390 7.56 -8.17 -27.69
CA LEU A 390 8.51 -8.67 -26.71
C LEU A 390 8.13 -10.07 -26.16
N GLY A 391 6.82 -10.36 -26.14
CA GLY A 391 6.32 -11.61 -25.63
C GLY A 391 4.81 -11.77 -25.81
N ALA A 392 4.32 -12.99 -25.57
CA ALA A 392 2.90 -13.30 -25.57
C ALA A 392 2.57 -14.23 -24.38
N GLY A 393 1.41 -14.02 -23.76
CA GLY A 393 0.92 -14.80 -22.63
C GLY A 393 -0.57 -15.11 -22.74
N CYS A 394 -1.12 -15.69 -21.69
CA CYS A 394 -2.55 -16.01 -21.61
C CYS A 394 -3.43 -14.75 -21.65
N PHE A 395 -2.95 -13.63 -21.13
CA PHE A 395 -3.69 -12.36 -21.05
C PHE A 395 -3.55 -11.47 -22.29
N GLY A 396 -2.60 -11.75 -23.19
CA GLY A 396 -2.36 -10.92 -24.36
C GLY A 396 -0.92 -10.97 -24.85
N SER A 397 -0.54 -9.95 -25.62
CA SER A 397 0.84 -9.75 -26.11
C SER A 397 1.44 -8.49 -25.48
N VAL A 398 2.74 -8.52 -25.23
CA VAL A 398 3.50 -7.38 -24.72
C VAL A 398 4.40 -6.88 -25.87
N HIS A 399 4.34 -5.58 -26.11
CA HIS A 399 5.11 -4.91 -27.15
C HIS A 399 6.00 -3.83 -26.54
N LYS A 400 7.12 -3.56 -27.18
CA LYS A 400 7.88 -2.33 -26.95
C LYS A 400 7.14 -1.20 -27.64
N GLY A 401 7.05 -0.06 -26.99
CA GLY A 401 6.41 1.13 -27.55
C GLY A 401 7.14 2.40 -27.19
N SER A 402 6.63 3.53 -27.70
CA SER A 402 7.05 4.88 -27.34
C SER A 402 5.83 5.67 -26.94
N PHE A 403 5.89 6.31 -25.78
CA PHE A 403 4.86 7.20 -25.28
C PHE A 403 5.51 8.53 -24.86
N ARG A 404 5.16 9.62 -25.52
CA ARG A 404 5.73 10.96 -25.28
C ARG A 404 7.27 10.95 -25.24
N GLY A 405 7.89 10.26 -26.20
CA GLY A 405 9.35 10.14 -26.30
C GLY A 405 10.01 9.17 -25.29
N GLN A 406 9.24 8.54 -24.42
CA GLN A 406 9.74 7.52 -23.49
C GLN A 406 9.49 6.11 -24.03
N VAL A 407 10.49 5.24 -23.89
CA VAL A 407 10.32 3.82 -24.23
C VAL A 407 9.50 3.12 -23.17
N VAL A 408 8.44 2.45 -23.58
CA VAL A 408 7.44 1.84 -22.71
C VAL A 408 7.20 0.37 -23.06
N ALA A 409 6.60 -0.39 -22.16
CA ALA A 409 5.99 -1.68 -22.44
C ALA A 409 4.49 -1.51 -22.64
N VAL A 410 3.95 -2.07 -23.72
CA VAL A 410 2.53 -1.99 -24.06
C VAL A 410 1.94 -3.40 -24.03
N LYS A 411 1.13 -3.69 -23.02
CA LYS A 411 0.43 -4.96 -22.89
C LYS A 411 -0.94 -4.84 -23.57
N ARG A 412 -1.12 -5.53 -24.70
CA ARG A 412 -2.36 -5.59 -25.45
C ARG A 412 -3.21 -6.75 -24.94
N MET A 413 -4.40 -6.45 -24.45
CA MET A 413 -5.29 -7.45 -23.87
C MET A 413 -5.97 -8.27 -24.96
N LYS A 414 -6.22 -9.56 -24.71
CA LYS A 414 -7.07 -10.36 -25.59
C LYS A 414 -8.51 -9.90 -25.46
N GLU A 415 -9.22 -9.90 -26.58
CA GLU A 415 -10.66 -9.60 -26.59
C GLU A 415 -11.43 -10.59 -25.69
N HIS A 416 -12.45 -10.11 -25.04
CA HIS A 416 -13.35 -10.86 -24.14
C HIS A 416 -12.74 -11.39 -22.82
N THR A 417 -11.54 -10.95 -22.43
CA THR A 417 -10.97 -11.38 -21.13
C THR A 417 -11.52 -10.59 -19.95
N MET A 418 -12.05 -9.38 -20.17
CA MET A 418 -12.50 -8.47 -19.11
C MET A 418 -13.47 -7.42 -19.67
N SER A 419 -14.45 -6.98 -18.85
CA SER A 419 -15.30 -5.83 -19.23
C SER A 419 -14.53 -4.52 -19.15
N GLU A 420 -14.98 -3.50 -19.89
CA GLU A 420 -14.34 -2.18 -19.89
C GLU A 420 -14.39 -1.52 -18.51
N GLU A 421 -15.52 -1.65 -17.80
CA GLU A 421 -15.71 -1.10 -16.46
C GLU A 421 -14.76 -1.74 -15.45
N ALA A 422 -14.62 -3.07 -15.51
CA ALA A 422 -13.69 -3.81 -14.66
C ALA A 422 -12.23 -3.41 -14.92
N PHE A 423 -11.87 -3.21 -16.19
CA PHE A 423 -10.55 -2.76 -16.59
C PHE A 423 -10.25 -1.33 -16.10
N LYS A 424 -11.24 -0.40 -16.20
CA LYS A 424 -11.12 0.98 -15.70
C LYS A 424 -10.93 1.03 -14.19
N GLU A 425 -11.69 0.26 -13.44
CA GLU A 425 -11.60 0.23 -11.98
C GLU A 425 -10.26 -0.34 -11.52
N GLU A 426 -9.79 -1.40 -12.16
CA GLU A 426 -8.48 -1.99 -11.89
C GLU A 426 -7.35 -1.01 -12.20
N ALA A 427 -7.38 -0.38 -13.39
CA ALA A 427 -6.39 0.62 -13.76
C ALA A 427 -6.37 1.80 -12.77
N ARG A 428 -7.54 2.29 -12.33
CA ARG A 428 -7.63 3.34 -11.32
C ARG A 428 -6.97 2.94 -10.01
N THR A 429 -7.12 1.68 -9.59
CA THR A 429 -6.44 1.16 -8.41
C THR A 429 -4.93 1.12 -8.59
N MET A 430 -4.47 0.67 -9.76
CA MET A 430 -3.03 0.59 -10.08
C MET A 430 -2.37 1.97 -10.16
N THR A 431 -3.09 3.03 -10.54
CA THR A 431 -2.55 4.40 -10.59
C THR A 431 -2.15 4.93 -9.21
N GLN A 432 -2.74 4.38 -8.16
CA GLN A 432 -2.44 4.77 -6.77
C GLN A 432 -1.22 4.06 -6.19
N LEU A 433 -0.65 3.09 -6.91
CA LEU A 433 0.46 2.28 -6.46
C LEU A 433 1.78 2.76 -7.09
N SER A 434 2.67 3.30 -6.27
CA SER A 434 4.00 3.74 -6.68
C SER A 434 5.04 3.28 -5.68
N HIS A 435 5.96 2.44 -6.14
CA HIS A 435 7.08 1.97 -5.33
C HIS A 435 8.24 1.55 -6.23
N LYS A 436 9.48 1.76 -5.78
CA LYS A 436 10.69 1.44 -6.57
C LYS A 436 10.78 -0.01 -7.05
N ASN A 437 10.16 -0.96 -6.32
CA ASN A 437 10.13 -2.38 -6.64
C ASN A 437 8.75 -2.85 -7.15
N LEU A 438 7.92 -1.95 -7.64
CA LEU A 438 6.73 -2.25 -8.44
C LEU A 438 6.89 -1.69 -9.84
N VAL A 439 6.41 -2.40 -10.84
CA VAL A 439 6.40 -1.89 -12.22
C VAL A 439 5.42 -0.72 -12.28
N GLN A 440 5.93 0.43 -12.73
CA GLN A 440 5.15 1.65 -12.81
C GLN A 440 4.15 1.58 -13.97
N LEU A 441 2.89 1.81 -13.67
CA LEU A 441 1.85 2.02 -14.68
C LEU A 441 1.94 3.46 -15.20
N TYR A 442 1.88 3.66 -16.53
CA TYR A 442 1.84 4.98 -17.16
C TYR A 442 0.44 5.34 -17.63
N GLY A 443 -0.34 4.37 -18.05
CA GLY A 443 -1.68 4.62 -18.48
C GLY A 443 -2.33 3.42 -19.15
N VAL A 444 -3.55 3.66 -19.62
CA VAL A 444 -4.31 2.68 -20.36
C VAL A 444 -4.89 3.31 -21.61
N VAL A 445 -5.02 2.53 -22.65
CA VAL A 445 -5.71 2.89 -23.88
C VAL A 445 -7.05 2.17 -23.93
N LEU A 446 -8.15 2.92 -23.87
CA LEU A 446 -9.52 2.39 -23.87
C LEU A 446 -10.24 2.63 -25.19
N LYS A 447 -9.93 3.72 -25.89
CA LYS A 447 -10.62 4.15 -27.13
C LYS A 447 -10.33 3.27 -28.33
N SER A 448 -9.28 2.46 -28.28
CA SER A 448 -8.96 1.50 -29.34
C SER A 448 -9.05 0.07 -28.84
N ARG A 449 -9.33 -0.85 -29.76
CA ARG A 449 -9.30 -2.30 -29.48
C ARG A 449 -8.10 -2.94 -30.18
N PRO A 450 -7.40 -3.86 -29.53
CA PRO A 450 -7.56 -4.30 -28.13
C PRO A 450 -7.14 -3.22 -27.14
N MET A 451 -7.76 -3.20 -25.93
CA MET A 451 -7.35 -2.34 -24.83
C MET A 451 -5.89 -2.60 -24.46
N CYS A 452 -5.19 -1.54 -24.08
CA CYS A 452 -3.77 -1.63 -23.71
C CYS A 452 -3.50 -1.09 -22.33
N ILE A 453 -2.53 -1.73 -21.64
CA ILE A 453 -1.89 -1.20 -20.44
C ILE A 453 -0.49 -0.75 -20.84
N VAL A 454 -0.12 0.46 -20.48
CA VAL A 454 1.19 1.05 -20.76
C VAL A 454 1.96 1.17 -19.45
N THR A 455 3.14 0.55 -19.39
CA THR A 455 4.01 0.53 -18.21
C THR A 455 5.44 0.90 -18.57
N GLU A 456 6.27 1.10 -17.54
CA GLU A 456 7.71 1.18 -17.75
C GLU A 456 8.24 -0.10 -18.41
N LEU A 457 9.29 0.05 -19.26
CA LEU A 457 9.94 -1.08 -19.90
C LEU A 457 11.09 -1.61 -19.03
N MET A 458 11.00 -2.85 -18.61
CA MET A 458 12.05 -3.57 -17.88
C MET A 458 12.92 -4.38 -18.88
N ARG A 459 14.10 -3.84 -19.20
CA ARG A 459 14.91 -4.29 -20.37
C ARG A 459 15.40 -5.74 -20.29
N ASN A 460 15.59 -6.29 -19.08
CA ASN A 460 16.10 -7.65 -18.89
C ASN A 460 14.98 -8.71 -18.84
N GLY A 461 13.71 -8.29 -18.93
CA GLY A 461 12.53 -9.16 -19.01
C GLY A 461 12.21 -9.87 -17.69
N ALA A 462 11.52 -11.00 -17.78
CA ALA A 462 11.05 -11.75 -16.61
C ALA A 462 12.20 -12.36 -15.80
N LEU A 463 12.09 -12.33 -14.48
CA LEU A 463 13.11 -12.78 -13.53
C LEU A 463 13.47 -14.25 -13.73
N ASN A 464 12.49 -15.15 -13.93
CA ASN A 464 12.77 -16.55 -14.19
C ASN A 464 13.70 -16.75 -15.41
N ASN A 465 13.44 -16.04 -16.50
CA ASN A 465 14.26 -16.10 -17.73
C ASN A 465 15.64 -15.47 -17.52
N TYR A 466 15.70 -14.38 -16.74
CA TYR A 466 16.96 -13.74 -16.38
C TYR A 466 17.84 -14.68 -15.54
N LEU A 467 17.26 -15.32 -14.53
CA LEU A 467 17.94 -16.30 -13.68
C LEU A 467 18.50 -17.47 -14.49
N GLN A 468 17.72 -18.03 -15.41
CA GLN A 468 18.14 -19.14 -16.27
C GLN A 468 19.29 -18.75 -17.20
N ARG A 469 19.20 -17.57 -17.83
CA ARG A 469 20.26 -17.05 -18.72
C ARG A 469 21.58 -16.80 -17.99
N HIS A 470 21.55 -16.45 -16.74
CA HIS A 470 22.73 -16.11 -15.94
C HIS A 470 23.07 -17.16 -14.87
N ARG A 471 22.52 -18.37 -14.98
CA ARG A 471 22.58 -19.43 -13.97
C ARG A 471 24.01 -19.73 -13.49
N SER A 472 24.94 -19.96 -14.40
CA SER A 472 26.33 -20.33 -14.08
C SER A 472 27.05 -19.32 -13.19
N ARG A 473 26.76 -18.03 -13.41
CA ARG A 473 27.32 -16.93 -12.61
C ARG A 473 26.58 -16.71 -11.30
N LEU A 474 25.25 -16.76 -11.34
CA LEU A 474 24.41 -16.42 -10.17
C LEU A 474 24.44 -17.49 -9.09
N MET A 475 24.56 -18.77 -9.45
CA MET A 475 24.68 -19.86 -8.46
C MET A 475 25.85 -19.71 -7.49
N GLN A 476 26.88 -18.96 -7.87
CA GLN A 476 28.04 -18.66 -7.04
C GLN A 476 27.92 -17.33 -6.29
N GLN A 477 26.82 -16.58 -6.47
CA GLN A 477 26.63 -15.24 -5.93
C GLN A 477 25.37 -15.18 -5.04
N VAL A 478 25.45 -15.86 -3.89
CA VAL A 478 24.33 -15.95 -2.92
C VAL A 478 23.80 -14.57 -2.53
N SER A 479 24.68 -13.59 -2.31
CA SER A 479 24.29 -12.22 -1.95
C SER A 479 23.44 -11.54 -3.03
N ARG A 480 23.70 -11.80 -4.32
CA ARG A 480 22.87 -11.26 -5.41
C ARG A 480 21.51 -11.93 -5.49
N LEU A 481 21.43 -13.25 -5.28
CA LEU A 481 20.16 -13.96 -5.22
C LEU A 481 19.32 -13.47 -4.03
N LEU A 482 19.96 -13.25 -2.89
CA LEU A 482 19.31 -12.69 -1.71
C LEU A 482 18.83 -11.25 -1.95
N ASP A 483 19.64 -10.42 -2.59
CA ASP A 483 19.27 -9.04 -2.92
C ASP A 483 18.02 -8.98 -3.83
N MET A 484 17.91 -9.87 -4.82
CA MET A 484 16.70 -9.98 -5.65
C MET A 484 15.46 -10.36 -4.82
N CYS A 485 15.60 -11.28 -3.86
CA CYS A 485 14.52 -11.63 -2.93
C CYS A 485 14.12 -10.43 -2.06
N VAL A 486 15.09 -9.68 -1.52
CA VAL A 486 14.83 -8.47 -0.73
C VAL A 486 14.05 -7.43 -1.53
N GLN A 487 14.42 -7.19 -2.78
CA GLN A 487 13.74 -6.23 -3.65
C GLN A 487 12.28 -6.62 -3.91
N VAL A 488 11.99 -7.89 -4.20
CA VAL A 488 10.61 -8.38 -4.33
C VAL A 488 9.85 -8.22 -3.01
N CYS A 489 10.48 -8.57 -1.88
CA CYS A 489 9.87 -8.41 -0.55
C CYS A 489 9.51 -6.94 -0.24
N GLN A 490 10.35 -5.98 -0.60
CA GLN A 490 10.08 -4.55 -0.46
C GLN A 490 8.83 -4.12 -1.24
N GLY A 491 8.70 -4.57 -2.49
CA GLY A 491 7.50 -4.34 -3.30
C GLY A 491 6.25 -4.94 -2.67
N MET A 492 6.35 -6.18 -2.16
CA MET A 492 5.24 -6.86 -1.51
C MET A 492 4.88 -6.27 -0.13
N THR A 493 5.86 -5.77 0.63
CA THR A 493 5.61 -5.02 1.88
C THR A 493 4.79 -3.77 1.61
N TYR A 494 5.11 -3.05 0.54
CA TYR A 494 4.33 -1.90 0.13
C TYR A 494 2.89 -2.30 -0.25
N LEU A 495 2.69 -3.34 -1.07
CA LEU A 495 1.34 -3.83 -1.43
C LEU A 495 0.54 -4.28 -0.20
N GLU A 496 1.17 -5.01 0.73
CA GLU A 496 0.54 -5.43 1.99
C GLU A 496 0.10 -4.23 2.83
N SER A 497 0.94 -3.18 2.93
CA SER A 497 0.62 -1.93 3.65
C SER A 497 -0.58 -1.20 3.04
N ARG A 498 -0.75 -1.30 1.73
CA ARG A 498 -1.90 -0.76 0.98
C ARG A 498 -3.09 -1.72 0.94
N LYS A 499 -3.02 -2.88 1.63
CA LYS A 499 -4.04 -3.94 1.67
C LYS A 499 -4.34 -4.55 0.30
N PHE A 500 -3.33 -4.59 -0.55
CA PHE A 500 -3.41 -5.16 -1.88
C PHE A 500 -2.91 -6.61 -1.86
N ILE A 501 -3.59 -7.50 -2.57
CA ILE A 501 -3.24 -8.91 -2.71
C ILE A 501 -2.85 -9.17 -4.17
N HIS A 502 -1.67 -9.72 -4.40
CA HIS A 502 -1.14 -9.97 -5.73
C HIS A 502 -1.83 -11.17 -6.42
N ARG A 503 -2.02 -12.28 -5.71
CA ARG A 503 -2.66 -13.53 -6.12
C ARG A 503 -1.91 -14.40 -7.14
N ASP A 504 -0.95 -13.85 -7.87
CA ASP A 504 -0.11 -14.61 -8.83
C ASP A 504 1.37 -14.23 -8.71
N LEU A 505 1.89 -14.16 -7.48
CA LEU A 505 3.29 -13.86 -7.24
C LEU A 505 4.17 -15.06 -7.62
N ALA A 506 5.07 -14.85 -8.58
CA ALA A 506 6.01 -15.85 -9.10
C ALA A 506 7.17 -15.15 -9.83
N ALA A 507 8.28 -15.83 -10.03
CA ALA A 507 9.44 -15.25 -10.73
C ALA A 507 9.12 -14.81 -12.18
N ARG A 508 8.14 -15.41 -12.83
CA ARG A 508 7.65 -15.00 -14.16
C ARG A 508 6.96 -13.63 -14.15
N ASN A 509 6.37 -13.23 -13.02
CA ASN A 509 5.66 -11.96 -12.82
C ASN A 509 6.51 -10.92 -12.07
N CYS A 510 7.79 -11.17 -11.91
CA CYS A 510 8.79 -10.19 -11.52
C CYS A 510 9.65 -9.85 -12.73
N LEU A 511 9.94 -8.57 -12.93
CA LEU A 511 10.72 -8.10 -14.06
C LEU A 511 12.06 -7.52 -13.60
N VAL A 512 13.07 -7.65 -14.45
CA VAL A 512 14.44 -7.18 -14.18
C VAL A 512 14.77 -6.00 -15.09
N GLY A 513 15.15 -4.89 -14.49
CA GLY A 513 15.63 -3.70 -15.17
C GLY A 513 17.15 -3.60 -15.17
N ASP A 514 17.63 -2.39 -15.42
CA ASP A 514 19.07 -2.08 -15.37
C ASP A 514 19.60 -2.26 -13.93
N ASN A 515 20.90 -2.51 -13.79
CA ASN A 515 21.57 -2.70 -12.50
C ASN A 515 20.95 -3.80 -11.61
N THR A 516 20.40 -4.84 -12.19
CA THR A 516 19.70 -5.93 -11.48
C THR A 516 18.54 -5.45 -10.59
N MET A 517 17.91 -4.31 -10.93
CA MET A 517 16.70 -3.85 -10.28
C MET A 517 15.56 -4.81 -10.55
N VAL A 518 14.96 -5.36 -9.50
CA VAL A 518 13.81 -6.27 -9.60
C VAL A 518 12.54 -5.56 -9.17
N LYS A 519 11.50 -5.67 -10.00
CA LYS A 519 10.19 -5.10 -9.73
C LYS A 519 9.08 -6.13 -9.91
N VAL A 520 8.11 -6.12 -9.03
CA VAL A 520 6.90 -6.93 -9.12
C VAL A 520 5.99 -6.33 -10.18
N ALA A 521 5.42 -7.17 -11.03
CA ALA A 521 4.55 -6.81 -12.16
C ALA A 521 3.23 -7.59 -12.09
N ASP A 522 2.25 -7.21 -12.90
CA ASP A 522 0.97 -7.90 -13.09
C ASP A 522 0.13 -8.11 -11.79
N PHE A 523 0.26 -7.17 -10.83
CA PHE A 523 -0.37 -7.26 -9.51
C PHE A 523 -1.85 -6.83 -9.46
N GLY A 524 -2.48 -6.56 -10.55
CA GLY A 524 -3.89 -6.15 -10.57
C GLY A 524 -4.77 -7.04 -11.43
N LEU A 525 -4.24 -7.54 -12.52
CA LEU A 525 -5.01 -8.32 -13.50
C LEU A 525 -5.37 -9.72 -12.99
N ALA A 526 -4.55 -10.31 -12.16
CA ALA A 526 -4.79 -11.63 -11.59
C ALA A 526 -6.08 -11.69 -10.74
N ARG A 527 -6.49 -10.58 -10.13
CA ARG A 527 -7.68 -10.49 -9.31
C ARG A 527 -8.98 -10.80 -10.06
N TYR A 528 -9.11 -10.35 -11.30
CA TYR A 528 -10.34 -10.51 -12.09
C TYR A 528 -10.44 -11.87 -12.77
N VAL A 529 -9.35 -12.36 -13.30
CA VAL A 529 -9.32 -13.61 -14.05
C VAL A 529 -9.55 -14.83 -13.16
N LEU A 530 -9.21 -14.74 -11.87
CA LEU A 530 -9.38 -15.85 -10.93
C LEU A 530 -10.80 -15.98 -10.36
N ASP A 531 -11.53 -14.89 -10.20
CA ASP A 531 -12.88 -14.93 -9.63
C ASP A 531 -13.91 -15.53 -10.61
N ASP A 532 -13.75 -15.39 -11.93
CA ASP A 532 -14.66 -15.90 -12.96
C ASP A 532 -14.29 -17.30 -13.47
N GLU A 533 -13.02 -17.67 -13.51
CA GLU A 533 -12.56 -18.96 -14.05
C GLU A 533 -12.58 -20.11 -13.03
N TYR A 534 -12.72 -19.84 -11.74
CA TYR A 534 -12.79 -20.89 -10.71
C TYR A 534 -14.15 -21.62 -10.67
N GLN A 535 -15.18 -21.07 -11.28
CA GLN A 535 -16.51 -21.70 -11.38
C GLN A 535 -16.74 -22.51 -12.65
N SER A 536 -15.89 -22.42 -13.64
CA SER A 536 -16.13 -23.09 -14.92
C SER A 536 -14.89 -23.74 -15.51
N SER A 537 -14.83 -25.04 -15.40
CA SER A 537 -14.15 -26.00 -16.29
C SER A 537 -12.67 -26.34 -16.10
N ALA A 538 -12.44 -27.65 -16.10
CA ALA A 538 -11.19 -28.36 -16.19
C ALA A 538 -10.34 -27.97 -17.42
N GLY A 539 -9.67 -26.80 -17.41
CA GLY A 539 -8.85 -26.38 -18.56
C GLY A 539 -8.00 -25.12 -18.33
N THR A 540 -8.33 -24.30 -17.39
CA THR A 540 -7.61 -23.03 -17.11
C THR A 540 -6.32 -23.28 -16.33
N LYS A 541 -5.24 -22.66 -16.76
CA LYS A 541 -3.90 -22.76 -16.13
C LYS A 541 -3.83 -21.92 -14.86
N PHE A 542 -4.47 -22.41 -13.78
CA PHE A 542 -4.30 -21.84 -12.44
C PHE A 542 -2.88 -22.10 -11.91
N PRO A 543 -2.25 -21.15 -11.18
CA PRO A 543 -0.87 -21.31 -10.68
C PRO A 543 -0.81 -22.24 -9.45
N VAL A 544 -1.30 -23.46 -9.57
CA VAL A 544 -1.37 -24.48 -8.52
C VAL A 544 -0.06 -24.65 -7.76
N LYS A 545 1.06 -24.56 -8.46
CA LYS A 545 2.40 -24.76 -7.89
C LYS A 545 2.87 -23.65 -6.96
N TRP A 546 2.20 -22.50 -6.98
CA TRP A 546 2.48 -21.33 -6.10
C TRP A 546 1.39 -21.12 -5.04
N ALA A 547 0.33 -21.92 -5.07
CA ALA A 547 -0.83 -21.73 -4.22
C ALA A 547 -0.70 -22.47 -2.89
N PRO A 548 -1.12 -21.86 -1.76
CA PRO A 548 -1.17 -22.47 -0.44
C PRO A 548 -2.40 -23.40 -0.27
N PRO A 549 -2.41 -24.26 0.76
CA PRO A 549 -3.52 -25.18 1.01
C PRO A 549 -4.90 -24.53 1.07
N GLU A 550 -5.04 -23.37 1.72
CA GLU A 550 -6.32 -22.67 1.85
C GLU A 550 -6.83 -22.10 0.51
N VAL A 551 -5.93 -21.78 -0.43
CA VAL A 551 -6.32 -21.40 -1.79
C VAL A 551 -6.71 -22.62 -2.60
N LEU A 552 -5.94 -23.71 -2.52
CA LEU A 552 -6.20 -24.95 -3.25
C LEU A 552 -7.50 -25.63 -2.83
N GLN A 553 -7.88 -25.53 -1.54
CA GLN A 553 -9.08 -26.19 -1.00
C GLN A 553 -10.32 -25.28 -0.97
N TYR A 554 -10.13 -23.98 -0.69
CA TYR A 554 -11.24 -23.08 -0.35
C TYR A 554 -11.26 -21.79 -1.15
N THR A 555 -10.33 -21.58 -2.11
CA THR A 555 -10.20 -20.35 -2.89
C THR A 555 -10.09 -19.07 -2.01
N ARG A 556 -9.46 -19.21 -0.83
CA ARG A 556 -9.31 -18.13 0.14
C ARG A 556 -7.98 -17.40 -0.04
N PHE A 557 -8.01 -16.29 -0.73
CA PHE A 557 -6.82 -15.44 -0.93
C PHE A 557 -6.66 -14.40 0.18
N SER A 558 -5.42 -14.18 0.62
CA SER A 558 -5.03 -13.14 1.57
C SER A 558 -3.59 -12.72 1.33
N SER A 559 -3.09 -11.70 2.04
CA SER A 559 -1.65 -11.38 2.04
C SER A 559 -0.79 -12.59 2.45
N LYS A 560 -1.31 -13.48 3.28
CA LYS A 560 -0.64 -14.72 3.70
C LYS A 560 -0.57 -15.77 2.59
N SER A 561 -1.48 -15.72 1.61
CA SER A 561 -1.36 -16.52 0.39
C SER A 561 -0.21 -16.02 -0.50
N ASP A 562 -0.02 -14.70 -0.57
CA ASP A 562 1.12 -14.12 -1.27
C ASP A 562 2.45 -14.41 -0.55
N VAL A 563 2.45 -14.49 0.78
CA VAL A 563 3.62 -14.93 1.56
C VAL A 563 4.02 -16.36 1.22
N TRP A 564 3.06 -17.29 1.08
CA TRP A 564 3.36 -18.63 0.60
C TRP A 564 3.97 -18.61 -0.80
N ALA A 565 3.35 -17.88 -1.73
CA ALA A 565 3.84 -17.73 -3.10
C ALA A 565 5.24 -17.09 -3.14
N TYR A 566 5.52 -16.15 -2.23
CA TYR A 566 6.84 -15.57 -2.06
C TYR A 566 7.90 -16.60 -1.61
N GLY A 567 7.56 -17.50 -0.72
CA GLY A 567 8.43 -18.63 -0.35
C GLY A 567 8.78 -19.50 -1.58
N ILE A 568 7.80 -19.77 -2.47
CA ILE A 568 8.04 -20.48 -3.74
C ILE A 568 8.94 -19.64 -4.67
N LEU A 569 8.70 -18.33 -4.77
CA LEU A 569 9.54 -17.42 -5.55
C LEU A 569 10.99 -17.40 -5.04
N MET A 570 11.21 -17.36 -3.72
CA MET A 570 12.56 -17.50 -3.16
C MET A 570 13.23 -18.80 -3.61
N TRP A 571 12.48 -19.91 -3.63
CA TRP A 571 12.97 -21.18 -4.13
C TRP A 571 13.32 -21.10 -5.63
N GLU A 572 12.49 -20.46 -6.47
CA GLU A 572 12.79 -20.21 -7.89
C GLU A 572 14.09 -19.39 -8.05
N VAL A 573 14.29 -18.36 -7.23
CA VAL A 573 15.50 -17.53 -7.25
C VAL A 573 16.73 -18.35 -6.89
N PHE A 574 16.69 -19.11 -5.79
CA PHE A 574 17.83 -19.91 -5.33
C PHE A 574 18.07 -21.19 -6.13
N THR A 575 17.16 -21.59 -7.00
CA THR A 575 17.39 -22.63 -8.03
C THR A 575 17.78 -22.04 -9.37
N CYS A 576 17.95 -20.70 -9.45
CA CYS A 576 18.19 -19.96 -10.70
C CYS A 576 17.16 -20.27 -11.79
N GLY A 577 15.87 -20.17 -11.42
CA GLY A 577 14.74 -20.22 -12.34
C GLY A 577 14.21 -21.61 -12.65
N ASP A 578 14.47 -22.61 -11.81
CA ASP A 578 13.84 -23.92 -11.98
C ASP A 578 12.34 -23.86 -11.71
N MET A 579 11.58 -24.70 -12.43
CA MET A 579 10.16 -24.85 -12.23
C MET A 579 9.88 -25.59 -10.91
N PRO A 580 9.11 -25.02 -9.99
CA PRO A 580 8.75 -25.74 -8.77
C PRO A 580 7.95 -27.01 -9.08
N TYR A 581 8.19 -28.08 -8.33
CA TYR A 581 7.55 -29.39 -8.51
C TYR A 581 7.59 -29.87 -9.97
N LYS A 582 8.76 -29.76 -10.63
CA LYS A 582 8.94 -29.99 -12.08
C LYS A 582 8.34 -31.30 -12.57
N GLU A 583 8.52 -32.39 -11.81
CA GLU A 583 8.10 -33.73 -12.18
C GLU A 583 6.64 -34.08 -11.77
N LYS A 584 5.94 -33.15 -11.11
CA LYS A 584 4.59 -33.37 -10.61
C LYS A 584 3.54 -32.65 -11.48
N ARG A 585 2.46 -33.38 -11.79
CA ARG A 585 1.24 -32.76 -12.36
C ARG A 585 0.56 -31.91 -11.28
N ASN A 586 -0.29 -30.98 -11.68
CA ASN A 586 -0.97 -30.09 -10.73
C ASN A 586 -1.75 -30.86 -9.65
N ILE A 587 -2.43 -31.95 -10.01
CA ILE A 587 -3.17 -32.77 -9.06
C ILE A 587 -2.24 -33.44 -8.03
N ASP A 588 -1.08 -33.91 -8.50
CA ASP A 588 -0.08 -34.55 -7.63
C ASP A 588 0.56 -33.52 -6.68
N VAL A 589 0.64 -32.23 -7.10
CA VAL A 589 1.10 -31.13 -6.24
C VAL A 589 0.08 -30.83 -5.14
N VAL A 590 -1.22 -30.83 -5.47
CA VAL A 590 -2.28 -30.67 -4.45
C VAL A 590 -2.18 -31.75 -3.38
N GLU A 591 -2.09 -33.00 -3.79
CA GLU A 591 -1.93 -34.12 -2.85
C GLU A 591 -0.65 -33.98 -2.01
N TYR A 592 0.49 -33.66 -2.65
CA TYR A 592 1.79 -33.50 -1.99
C TYR A 592 1.79 -32.40 -0.92
N VAL A 593 1.21 -31.24 -1.25
CA VAL A 593 1.21 -30.06 -0.39
C VAL A 593 0.13 -30.12 0.68
N VAL A 594 -1.09 -30.52 0.29
CA VAL A 594 -2.28 -30.47 1.17
C VAL A 594 -2.40 -31.73 2.02
N THR A 595 -2.39 -32.90 1.37
CA THR A 595 -2.66 -34.19 2.05
C THR A 595 -1.42 -34.71 2.73
N GLN A 596 -0.28 -34.76 2.03
CA GLN A 596 0.98 -35.27 2.57
C GLN A 596 1.75 -34.24 3.40
N ASN A 597 1.30 -32.99 3.42
CA ASN A 597 1.93 -31.85 4.11
C ASN A 597 3.44 -31.69 3.81
N LYS A 598 3.87 -32.04 2.58
CA LYS A 598 5.27 -31.95 2.15
C LYS A 598 5.58 -30.60 1.51
N ARG A 599 6.86 -30.23 1.51
CA ARG A 599 7.37 -28.97 0.98
C ARG A 599 8.50 -29.22 -0.01
N LEU A 600 8.85 -28.21 -0.80
CA LEU A 600 10.01 -28.26 -1.70
C LEU A 600 11.30 -28.48 -0.91
N ALA A 601 12.21 -29.30 -1.46
CA ALA A 601 13.52 -29.53 -0.88
C ALA A 601 14.37 -28.25 -0.93
N LYS A 602 15.35 -28.15 -0.03
CA LYS A 602 16.28 -27.02 0.03
C LYS A 602 17.09 -26.91 -1.27
N PRO A 603 17.08 -25.74 -1.94
CA PRO A 603 17.97 -25.49 -3.07
C PRO A 603 19.44 -25.63 -2.65
N ALA A 604 20.28 -26.18 -3.54
CA ALA A 604 21.71 -26.39 -3.25
C ALA A 604 22.43 -25.07 -2.93
N SER A 605 22.10 -23.98 -3.64
CA SER A 605 22.69 -22.66 -3.43
C SER A 605 22.13 -21.89 -2.22
N ALA A 606 21.01 -22.34 -1.64
CA ALA A 606 20.39 -21.64 -0.52
C ALA A 606 21.09 -21.97 0.81
N PRO A 607 21.57 -20.98 1.57
CA PRO A 607 21.97 -21.17 2.95
C PRO A 607 20.81 -21.74 3.80
N MET A 608 21.14 -22.45 4.87
CA MET A 608 20.11 -23.07 5.73
C MET A 608 19.16 -22.04 6.33
N ILE A 609 19.66 -20.88 6.73
CA ILE A 609 18.83 -19.79 7.28
C ILE A 609 17.77 -19.30 6.27
N ILE A 610 18.13 -19.18 5.00
CA ILE A 610 17.19 -18.79 3.93
C ILE A 610 16.12 -19.87 3.72
N TYR A 611 16.51 -21.14 3.75
CA TYR A 611 15.55 -22.24 3.66
C TYR A 611 14.59 -22.29 4.86
N GLN A 612 15.07 -21.98 6.06
CA GLN A 612 14.21 -21.83 7.23
C GLN A 612 13.17 -20.71 7.06
N ILE A 613 13.53 -19.60 6.41
CA ILE A 613 12.57 -18.54 6.08
C ILE A 613 11.53 -19.04 5.06
N MET A 614 11.97 -19.76 4.01
CA MET A 614 11.03 -20.40 3.07
C MET A 614 10.04 -21.32 3.80
N MET A 615 10.53 -22.13 4.74
CA MET A 615 9.69 -23.04 5.53
C MET A 615 8.66 -22.28 6.39
N LYS A 616 9.01 -21.12 6.96
CA LYS A 616 8.07 -20.24 7.67
C LYS A 616 6.99 -19.70 6.73
N CYS A 617 7.36 -19.33 5.50
CA CYS A 617 6.39 -18.89 4.48
C CYS A 617 5.42 -20.03 4.10
N TRP A 618 5.85 -21.26 4.18
CA TRP A 618 5.07 -22.46 3.85
C TRP A 618 4.40 -23.12 5.05
N ASP A 619 4.18 -22.39 6.14
CA ASP A 619 3.38 -22.93 7.23
C ASP A 619 1.96 -23.27 6.76
N LYS A 620 1.41 -24.39 7.26
CA LYS A 620 0.06 -24.82 6.90
C LYS A 620 -0.99 -23.81 7.38
N ASP A 621 -0.77 -23.24 8.58
CA ASP A 621 -1.64 -22.21 9.14
C ASP A 621 -1.23 -20.81 8.59
N PRO A 622 -2.10 -20.11 7.84
CA PRO A 622 -1.81 -18.78 7.34
C PRO A 622 -1.46 -17.77 8.43
N GLU A 623 -2.02 -17.91 9.64
CA GLU A 623 -1.81 -16.97 10.73
C GLU A 623 -0.39 -17.05 11.33
N ILE A 624 0.25 -18.21 11.22
CA ILE A 624 1.63 -18.44 11.70
C ILE A 624 2.66 -17.88 10.70
N ARG A 625 2.30 -17.79 9.40
CA ARG A 625 3.21 -17.23 8.40
C ARG A 625 3.58 -15.78 8.73
N PRO A 626 4.85 -15.38 8.56
CA PRO A 626 5.27 -14.01 8.79
C PRO A 626 4.51 -13.03 7.87
N SER A 627 4.47 -11.76 8.24
CA SER A 627 4.09 -10.66 7.35
C SER A 627 5.25 -10.32 6.39
N PHE A 628 4.97 -9.61 5.30
CA PHE A 628 6.04 -9.11 4.42
C PHE A 628 6.95 -8.12 5.15
N ALA A 629 6.43 -7.32 6.08
CA ALA A 629 7.24 -6.42 6.90
C ALA A 629 8.26 -7.18 7.78
N GLU A 630 7.87 -8.29 8.40
CA GLU A 630 8.75 -9.15 9.18
C GLU A 630 9.78 -9.86 8.30
N LEU A 631 9.37 -10.35 7.11
CA LEU A 631 10.28 -10.95 6.12
C LEU A 631 11.30 -9.95 5.62
N GLN A 632 10.88 -8.72 5.30
CA GLN A 632 11.76 -7.66 4.85
C GLN A 632 12.83 -7.35 5.90
N LYS A 633 12.46 -7.26 7.17
CA LYS A 633 13.41 -7.06 8.26
C LYS A 633 14.44 -8.19 8.32
N GLN A 634 13.99 -9.46 8.39
CA GLN A 634 14.87 -10.62 8.48
C GLN A 634 15.82 -10.74 7.27
N LEU A 635 15.28 -10.60 6.05
CA LEU A 635 16.08 -10.72 4.83
C LEU A 635 17.07 -9.55 4.67
N SER A 636 16.67 -8.34 5.08
CA SER A 636 17.57 -7.18 5.02
C SER A 636 18.72 -7.31 6.02
N GLU A 637 18.51 -7.90 7.19
CA GLU A 637 19.57 -8.21 8.16
C GLU A 637 20.56 -9.22 7.57
N LEU A 638 20.08 -10.31 6.98
CA LEU A 638 20.93 -11.31 6.33
C LEU A 638 21.70 -10.75 5.11
N ASN A 639 21.08 -9.87 4.34
CA ASN A 639 21.73 -9.22 3.18
C ASN A 639 22.83 -8.21 3.60
N LYS A 640 22.89 -7.83 4.88
CA LYS A 640 23.97 -7.01 5.43
C LYS A 640 25.21 -7.84 5.74
N GLU A 641 25.02 -9.09 6.14
CA GLU A 641 26.08 -10.00 6.56
C GLU A 641 26.72 -10.75 5.38
N ALA A 642 26.02 -10.84 4.24
CA ALA A 642 26.44 -11.52 3.01
C ALA A 642 27.19 -10.59 2.05
#